data_c57f4fbcd57983c44ed527bd3025d628
#
_entry.id   c57f4fbcd57983c44ed527bd3025d628
#
_cell.length_a   1.000
_cell.length_b   1.000
_cell.length_c   1.000
_cell.angle_alpha   90.00
_cell.angle_beta   90.00
_cell.angle_gamma   90.00
#
_symmetry.space_group_name_H-M   'P 1'
#
loop_
_entity.id
_entity.type
_entity.pdbx_description
1 polymer ?
#
loop_
_entity_poly.entity_id
_entity_poly.type
_entity_poly.pdbx_seq_one_letter_code
_entity_poly.pdbx_strand_id
1 'polypeptide(L)'
;MIASGLGLASVVPLGFAADGAPGTVSGTIFRDPNGNGVRDAGEAAQPGIVVTATSSTGASASAAAGADGRYSIDLGALGAGPFRVELGDLPAPLHQGPVGSGDGASATSVRVVASGGVANFAVANPAEYCQANPRLVTACFSFGGFPSSFDVVSFRNNAAGSDADTSTPAKEARTELANQGEVGSVNGAAYQRSSRTQFFAAYVKHYTPLGSGGPGGIYRIAPGADGVAGTADDVPSLYIDLNSVVPGNPAGTLSRPPMTTEPQWRNDPVWDEVGKVGLGDIEFSEDGRYLFVVSLGDRKLYRIDTRLDPTLAPTAAQVQGFSIPTPASCPSGDLRPMGLGVSESGVYVGAVCSGESSNARADLRASVFRFDTASNTFAAAPVLDASLGFERGCASPYLGTCPSPAIQKFWNPWRSSFDLADYAQLPVPISAIPLTYLARPTPILSDIQFAGGSMMLGFRDRAGDQLGYLVNSPYLATSSGDVLRACQSGSGTWQLESNGASPAGCEPAFSNAAGAGTAQGPGGGEFYSDERSGTAEQETAQGGMVYLPSTNSLAVTSLDPLGSPLQGGVRWYDQSSGRLERIDVATSGVGSPAGHAYQLFDAQADGVRFGKANGLGDLEALCDEAPLEIGNLVWFDADRDGIQDPDEAGIPGVTVDLLDGSGDVVATAITAADGTYLFLSDTAPNLPASPDSHYGVVAGGLETDTAYRLRFDRSTADLSGLPGVTVDALTRTATDAGAVDAIDSDAVDDGGADAIDVVTGAAGANDHTFDVGYHVAETTTTTSSTSTATSTSTTSSTSTTTTTPATTTPATVLGSTTIKATTTTVKSSGGGSSLATTGASSVTLTAAGLALLLGGVYLLIVGRRLRD
;
A
#
# COMPACT_ATOMS: atom_id res chain seq x y z
N MET A 1 28.24 1.02 43.26
CA MET A 1 27.47 -0.13 42.81
C MET A 1 26.00 0.18 43.06
N ILE A 2 25.37 0.74 42.06
CA ILE A 2 23.90 0.83 41.92
C ILE A 2 23.66 0.55 40.42
N ALA A 3 23.13 -0.64 40.17
CA ALA A 3 22.72 -1.02 38.83
C ALA A 3 21.32 -0.48 38.61
N SER A 4 21.19 0.53 37.76
CA SER A 4 19.91 0.97 37.21
C SER A 4 19.69 0.23 35.89
N GLY A 5 18.76 -0.75 35.92
CA GLY A 5 18.26 -1.38 34.71
C GLY A 5 17.48 -0.39 33.88
N LEU A 6 17.96 -0.11 32.65
CA LEU A 6 17.14 0.50 31.62
C LEU A 6 16.22 -0.59 31.06
N GLY A 7 14.92 -0.42 31.29
CA GLY A 7 13.91 -1.20 30.62
C GLY A 7 13.87 -0.80 29.15
N LEU A 8 14.01 -1.79 28.28
CA LEU A 8 13.55 -1.72 26.91
C LEU A 8 12.05 -1.38 26.95
N ALA A 9 11.66 -0.27 26.36
CA ALA A 9 10.27 -0.02 26.05
C ALA A 9 9.94 -0.93 24.84
N SER A 10 9.58 -2.17 25.14
CA SER A 10 8.85 -3.01 24.21
C SER A 10 7.56 -2.25 23.84
N VAL A 11 7.26 -2.15 22.58
CA VAL A 11 5.91 -1.84 22.10
C VAL A 11 5.00 -2.82 22.83
N VAL A 12 4.22 -2.31 23.79
CA VAL A 12 3.29 -3.14 24.55
C VAL A 12 2.14 -3.38 23.58
N PRO A 13 1.90 -4.61 23.11
CA PRO A 13 0.65 -4.91 22.43
C PRO A 13 -0.46 -4.50 23.40
N LEU A 14 -1.49 -3.85 22.91
CA LEU A 14 -2.67 -3.51 23.68
C LEU A 14 -3.20 -4.82 24.26
N GLY A 15 -2.87 -5.07 25.55
CA GLY A 15 -3.23 -6.31 26.22
C GLY A 15 -4.74 -6.47 26.19
N PHE A 16 -5.21 -7.37 25.36
CA PHE A 16 -6.58 -7.85 25.38
C PHE A 16 -6.74 -8.67 26.64
N ALA A 17 -7.86 -8.48 27.36
CA ALA A 17 -8.19 -9.34 28.48
C ALA A 17 -8.18 -10.79 27.95
N ALA A 18 -7.24 -11.58 28.46
CA ALA A 18 -6.96 -12.92 27.96
C ALA A 18 -8.07 -13.94 28.29
N ASP A 19 -9.12 -13.55 29.03
CA ASP A 19 -10.20 -14.46 29.45
C ASP A 19 -11.56 -13.85 29.09
N GLY A 20 -12.29 -14.51 28.20
CA GLY A 20 -13.73 -14.27 28.00
C GLY A 20 -14.50 -14.57 29.28
N ALA A 21 -15.72 -14.03 29.40
CA ALA A 21 -16.57 -14.35 30.54
C ALA A 21 -16.95 -15.83 30.53
N PRO A 22 -16.93 -16.55 31.65
CA PRO A 22 -17.42 -17.94 31.69
C PRO A 22 -18.81 -18.05 31.06
N GLY A 23 -18.99 -19.02 30.19
CA GLY A 23 -20.26 -19.22 29.43
C GLY A 23 -20.36 -18.43 28.13
N THR A 24 -19.28 -17.81 27.69
CA THR A 24 -19.19 -17.19 26.35
C THR A 24 -17.94 -17.63 25.60
N VAL A 25 -17.96 -17.50 24.28
CA VAL A 25 -16.75 -17.39 23.42
C VAL A 25 -16.73 -15.99 22.87
N SER A 26 -15.54 -15.39 22.83
CA SER A 26 -15.38 -14.00 22.35
C SER A 26 -14.12 -13.86 21.50
N GLY A 27 -14.00 -12.74 20.81
CA GLY A 27 -12.82 -12.42 20.02
C GLY A 27 -12.94 -11.09 19.30
N THR A 28 -11.99 -10.84 18.43
CA THR A 28 -11.94 -9.64 17.60
C THR A 28 -11.63 -10.04 16.16
N ILE A 29 -12.32 -9.42 15.22
CA ILE A 29 -11.99 -9.47 13.80
C ILE A 29 -11.34 -8.14 13.42
N PHE A 30 -10.18 -8.17 12.79
CA PHE A 30 -9.38 -6.99 12.47
C PHE A 30 -8.75 -7.08 11.09
N ARG A 31 -8.48 -5.91 10.49
CA ARG A 31 -7.72 -5.80 9.23
C ARG A 31 -6.23 -5.96 9.56
N ASP A 32 -5.53 -6.78 8.76
CA ASP A 32 -4.09 -7.06 8.90
C ASP A 32 -3.34 -6.70 7.62
N PRO A 33 -3.06 -5.42 7.37
CA PRO A 33 -2.38 -4.98 6.15
C PRO A 33 -0.87 -5.22 6.18
N ASN A 34 -0.28 -5.58 7.31
CA ASN A 34 1.13 -5.92 7.39
C ASN A 34 1.40 -7.44 7.35
N GLY A 35 0.35 -8.26 7.37
CA GLY A 35 0.42 -9.69 7.19
C GLY A 35 1.08 -10.46 8.34
N ASN A 36 1.05 -9.93 9.57
CA ASN A 36 1.74 -10.57 10.71
C ASN A 36 0.81 -11.45 11.57
N GLY A 37 -0.50 -11.45 11.31
CA GLY A 37 -1.49 -12.22 12.06
C GLY A 37 -1.73 -11.73 13.48
N VAL A 38 -1.27 -10.52 13.84
CA VAL A 38 -1.44 -9.94 15.18
C VAL A 38 -2.04 -8.55 15.04
N ARG A 39 -3.03 -8.20 15.85
CA ARG A 39 -3.62 -6.87 15.79
C ARG A 39 -2.69 -5.81 16.35
N ASP A 40 -2.19 -4.97 15.48
CA ASP A 40 -1.32 -3.85 15.80
C ASP A 40 -2.08 -2.54 16.10
N ALA A 41 -1.37 -1.60 16.73
CA ALA A 41 -1.92 -0.28 16.97
C ALA A 41 -2.12 0.47 15.63
N GLY A 42 -3.35 0.90 15.37
CA GLY A 42 -3.71 1.58 14.11
C GLY A 42 -4.44 0.69 13.11
N GLU A 43 -4.40 -0.63 13.30
CA GLU A 43 -5.17 -1.54 12.47
C GLU A 43 -6.67 -1.45 12.74
N ALA A 44 -7.41 -1.36 11.65
CA ALA A 44 -8.83 -1.16 11.70
C ALA A 44 -9.57 -2.41 12.22
N ALA A 45 -10.64 -2.19 12.95
CA ALA A 45 -11.61 -3.22 13.27
C ALA A 45 -12.38 -3.61 12.00
N GLN A 46 -12.74 -4.90 11.88
CA GLN A 46 -13.61 -5.37 10.80
C GLN A 46 -14.99 -5.72 11.35
N PRO A 47 -16.00 -4.87 11.19
CA PRO A 47 -17.35 -5.12 11.65
C PRO A 47 -18.17 -5.98 10.67
N GLY A 48 -19.25 -6.53 11.19
CA GLY A 48 -20.31 -7.14 10.38
C GLY A 48 -20.10 -8.60 10.00
N ILE A 49 -18.90 -9.14 10.12
CA ILE A 49 -18.62 -10.55 9.86
C ILE A 49 -19.27 -11.41 10.96
N VAL A 50 -19.92 -12.48 10.57
CA VAL A 50 -20.58 -13.42 11.49
C VAL A 50 -19.58 -14.48 11.92
N VAL A 51 -19.54 -14.77 13.22
CA VAL A 51 -18.79 -15.88 13.81
C VAL A 51 -19.77 -16.87 14.43
N THR A 52 -19.55 -18.17 14.21
CA THR A 52 -20.41 -19.24 14.70
C THR A 52 -19.62 -20.13 15.65
N ALA A 53 -20.19 -20.46 16.80
CA ALA A 53 -19.67 -21.46 17.72
C ALA A 53 -20.56 -22.71 17.68
N THR A 54 -19.96 -23.89 17.46
CA THR A 54 -20.63 -25.18 17.34
C THR A 54 -20.12 -26.13 18.44
N SER A 55 -21.02 -26.82 19.14
CA SER A 55 -20.69 -27.85 20.12
C SER A 55 -20.56 -29.23 19.46
N SER A 56 -19.97 -30.22 20.16
CA SER A 56 -19.86 -31.63 19.72
C SER A 56 -21.20 -32.33 19.48
N THR A 57 -22.33 -31.70 19.83
CA THR A 57 -23.68 -32.23 19.49
C THR A 57 -24.26 -31.60 18.22
N GLY A 58 -23.48 -30.77 17.51
CA GLY A 58 -23.93 -30.03 16.32
C GLY A 58 -24.82 -28.82 16.64
N ALA A 59 -25.05 -28.49 17.91
CA ALA A 59 -25.80 -27.27 18.28
C ALA A 59 -24.92 -26.05 18.10
N SER A 60 -25.42 -24.99 17.47
CA SER A 60 -24.63 -23.78 17.15
C SER A 60 -25.31 -22.49 17.61
N ALA A 61 -24.49 -21.43 17.82
CA ALA A 61 -24.92 -20.07 18.06
C ALA A 61 -23.96 -19.12 17.35
N SER A 62 -24.44 -17.97 16.91
CA SER A 62 -23.65 -17.02 16.12
C SER A 62 -23.79 -15.61 16.64
N ALA A 63 -22.75 -14.77 16.41
CA ALA A 63 -22.75 -13.34 16.65
C ALA A 63 -22.03 -12.62 15.52
N ALA A 64 -22.51 -11.43 15.15
CA ALA A 64 -21.79 -10.55 14.23
C ALA A 64 -20.83 -9.66 15.02
N ALA A 65 -19.67 -9.35 14.45
CA ALA A 65 -18.72 -8.40 14.99
C ALA A 65 -19.32 -6.98 15.02
N GLY A 66 -19.16 -6.30 16.14
CA GLY A 66 -19.56 -4.90 16.34
C GLY A 66 -18.68 -3.91 15.59
N ALA A 67 -18.99 -2.62 15.72
CA ALA A 67 -18.21 -1.54 15.09
C ALA A 67 -16.73 -1.52 15.53
N ASP A 68 -16.42 -2.09 16.68
CA ASP A 68 -15.05 -2.24 17.21
C ASP A 68 -14.40 -3.58 16.82
N GLY A 69 -15.03 -4.35 15.94
CA GLY A 69 -14.61 -5.68 15.49
C GLY A 69 -14.81 -6.79 16.51
N ARG A 70 -15.31 -6.49 17.71
CA ARG A 70 -15.48 -7.49 18.77
C ARG A 70 -16.79 -8.25 18.61
N TYR A 71 -16.73 -9.52 18.97
CA TYR A 71 -17.92 -10.37 19.07
C TYR A 71 -17.93 -11.15 20.39
N SER A 72 -19.10 -11.58 20.82
CA SER A 72 -19.29 -12.46 21.98
C SER A 72 -20.50 -13.35 21.75
N ILE A 73 -20.32 -14.66 21.86
CA ILE A 73 -21.34 -15.68 21.63
C ILE A 73 -21.71 -16.29 22.98
N ASP A 74 -22.99 -16.28 23.37
CA ASP A 74 -23.52 -16.92 24.57
C ASP A 74 -23.65 -18.42 24.32
N LEU A 75 -22.95 -19.22 25.11
CA LEU A 75 -22.89 -20.68 25.02
C LEU A 75 -23.96 -21.40 25.87
N GLY A 76 -24.79 -20.66 26.60
CA GLY A 76 -25.72 -21.25 27.58
C GLY A 76 -26.67 -22.31 27.04
N ALA A 77 -26.96 -22.28 25.73
CA ALA A 77 -27.80 -23.27 25.06
C ALA A 77 -27.01 -24.43 24.40
N LEU A 78 -25.67 -24.31 24.31
CA LEU A 78 -24.82 -25.27 23.57
C LEU A 78 -24.26 -26.40 24.46
N GLY A 79 -24.35 -26.28 25.79
CA GLY A 79 -23.83 -27.29 26.72
C GLY A 79 -22.40 -27.01 27.19
N ALA A 80 -21.71 -28.08 27.56
CA ALA A 80 -20.30 -28.00 27.95
C ALA A 80 -19.39 -28.12 26.69
N GLY A 81 -18.38 -27.25 26.59
CA GLY A 81 -17.40 -27.30 25.50
C GLY A 81 -16.42 -28.49 25.57
N PRO A 82 -15.49 -28.59 24.62
CA PRO A 82 -15.02 -27.50 23.76
C PRO A 82 -16.00 -27.10 22.65
N PHE A 83 -15.71 -25.98 21.99
CA PHE A 83 -16.53 -25.44 20.90
C PHE A 83 -15.65 -25.16 19.69
N ARG A 84 -16.09 -25.57 18.52
CA ARG A 84 -15.52 -25.15 17.23
C ARG A 84 -16.07 -23.76 16.89
N VAL A 85 -15.17 -22.81 16.64
CA VAL A 85 -15.49 -21.41 16.33
C VAL A 85 -15.06 -21.15 14.90
N GLU A 86 -16.00 -20.75 14.08
CA GLU A 86 -15.86 -20.63 12.64
C GLU A 86 -16.08 -19.19 12.20
N LEU A 87 -15.15 -18.65 11.41
CA LEU A 87 -15.28 -17.36 10.72
C LEU A 87 -16.25 -17.53 9.55
N GLY A 88 -17.26 -16.67 9.44
CA GLY A 88 -18.20 -16.70 8.34
C GLY A 88 -17.66 -16.09 7.04
N ASP A 89 -18.49 -16.11 5.99
CA ASP A 89 -18.15 -15.63 4.67
C ASP A 89 -17.59 -14.21 4.69
N LEU A 90 -16.51 -13.99 3.96
CA LEU A 90 -15.86 -12.69 3.80
C LEU A 90 -16.38 -12.00 2.53
N PRO A 91 -16.79 -10.74 2.62
CA PRO A 91 -17.13 -9.98 1.42
C PRO A 91 -15.87 -9.62 0.63
N ALA A 92 -15.88 -9.77 -0.69
CA ALA A 92 -14.78 -9.29 -1.53
C ALA A 92 -14.54 -7.77 -1.31
N PRO A 93 -13.29 -7.30 -1.30
CA PRO A 93 -12.06 -8.02 -1.67
C PRO A 93 -11.32 -8.70 -0.50
N LEU A 94 -12.00 -8.94 0.64
CA LEU A 94 -11.37 -9.52 1.82
C LEU A 94 -11.09 -11.00 1.63
N HIS A 95 -9.91 -11.40 2.08
CA HIS A 95 -9.47 -12.77 2.28
C HIS A 95 -9.20 -13.03 3.77
N GLN A 96 -9.12 -14.30 4.13
CA GLN A 96 -8.60 -14.67 5.43
C GLN A 96 -7.16 -14.17 5.59
N GLY A 97 -6.87 -13.53 6.71
CA GLY A 97 -5.52 -13.10 7.04
C GLY A 97 -4.65 -14.30 7.45
N PRO A 98 -3.34 -14.09 7.60
CA PRO A 98 -2.41 -15.12 8.01
C PRO A 98 -2.62 -15.54 9.48
N VAL A 99 -2.17 -16.74 9.80
CA VAL A 99 -2.15 -17.22 11.19
C VAL A 99 -1.04 -16.53 11.94
N GLY A 100 -1.39 -15.88 13.05
CA GLY A 100 -0.42 -15.20 13.90
C GLY A 100 0.18 -16.12 14.95
N SER A 101 1.25 -15.65 15.60
CA SER A 101 1.91 -16.35 16.69
C SER A 101 1.79 -15.58 18.01
N GLY A 102 1.58 -16.29 19.13
CA GLY A 102 1.54 -15.73 20.48
C GLY A 102 0.13 -15.45 21.00
N ASP A 103 0.08 -14.84 22.19
CA ASP A 103 -1.19 -14.54 22.87
C ASP A 103 -1.97 -13.46 22.10
N GLY A 104 -3.23 -13.75 21.78
CA GLY A 104 -4.10 -12.81 21.08
C GLY A 104 -3.95 -12.79 19.56
N ALA A 105 -3.10 -13.64 19.00
CA ALA A 105 -2.92 -13.79 17.56
C ALA A 105 -4.17 -14.31 16.85
N SER A 106 -4.23 -14.10 15.55
CA SER A 106 -5.27 -14.65 14.67
C SER A 106 -5.15 -16.16 14.56
N ALA A 107 -6.29 -16.83 14.39
CA ALA A 107 -6.39 -18.24 14.05
C ALA A 107 -6.60 -18.42 12.54
N THR A 108 -6.61 -19.67 12.10
CA THR A 108 -7.24 -20.09 10.83
C THR A 108 -8.74 -19.74 10.84
N SER A 109 -9.46 -20.04 9.75
CA SER A 109 -10.94 -19.83 9.69
C SER A 109 -11.70 -20.60 10.76
N VAL A 110 -11.07 -21.61 11.33
CA VAL A 110 -11.63 -22.51 12.35
C VAL A 110 -10.72 -22.58 13.58
N ARG A 111 -11.29 -22.52 14.78
CA ARG A 111 -10.56 -22.71 16.02
C ARG A 111 -11.38 -23.43 17.09
N VAL A 112 -10.81 -24.44 17.73
CA VAL A 112 -11.43 -25.10 18.87
C VAL A 112 -11.02 -24.41 20.18
N VAL A 113 -12.01 -24.00 20.99
CA VAL A 113 -11.80 -23.30 22.26
C VAL A 113 -12.69 -23.83 23.38
N ALA A 114 -12.24 -23.70 24.60
CA ALA A 114 -13.04 -23.97 25.78
C ALA A 114 -14.05 -22.84 26.06
N SER A 115 -15.02 -23.08 26.94
CA SER A 115 -15.89 -22.01 27.46
C SER A 115 -15.08 -20.92 28.16
N GLY A 116 -15.29 -19.67 27.82
CA GLY A 116 -14.47 -18.52 28.22
C GLY A 116 -13.25 -18.30 27.32
N GLY A 117 -13.09 -19.08 26.25
CA GLY A 117 -12.00 -18.95 25.29
C GLY A 117 -12.14 -17.74 24.37
N VAL A 118 -11.00 -17.36 23.78
CA VAL A 118 -10.91 -16.27 22.82
C VAL A 118 -10.47 -16.82 21.45
N ALA A 119 -11.16 -16.43 20.38
CA ALA A 119 -10.78 -16.67 19.01
C ALA A 119 -10.73 -15.33 18.27
N ASN A 120 -9.54 -14.89 17.88
CA ASN A 120 -9.36 -13.72 17.04
C ASN A 120 -9.13 -14.15 15.60
N PHE A 121 -9.59 -13.33 14.66
CA PHE A 121 -9.44 -13.57 13.22
C PHE A 121 -8.88 -12.32 12.54
N ALA A 122 -7.79 -12.50 11.79
CA ALA A 122 -7.30 -11.52 10.86
C ALA A 122 -8.05 -11.64 9.53
N VAL A 123 -8.32 -10.51 8.90
CA VAL A 123 -8.79 -10.44 7.51
C VAL A 123 -7.92 -9.44 6.76
N ALA A 124 -7.61 -9.72 5.51
CA ALA A 124 -6.71 -8.89 4.72
C ALA A 124 -7.35 -8.52 3.36
N ASN A 125 -7.09 -7.30 2.91
CA ASN A 125 -7.20 -6.93 1.51
C ASN A 125 -5.77 -6.97 0.92
N PRO A 126 -5.46 -7.84 -0.03
CA PRO A 126 -4.11 -7.96 -0.58
C PRO A 126 -3.56 -6.66 -1.16
N ALA A 127 -4.43 -5.77 -1.65
CA ALA A 127 -4.04 -4.46 -2.16
C ALA A 127 -3.50 -3.51 -1.06
N GLU A 128 -3.86 -3.72 0.20
CA GLU A 128 -3.38 -2.92 1.34
C GLU A 128 -2.06 -3.46 1.94
N TYR A 129 -1.64 -4.66 1.54
CA TYR A 129 -0.44 -5.26 2.11
C TYR A 129 0.81 -4.42 1.81
N CYS A 130 1.67 -4.26 2.80
CA CYS A 130 3.01 -3.73 2.63
C CYS A 130 3.96 -4.30 3.69
N GLN A 131 5.10 -4.81 3.25
CA GLN A 131 6.14 -5.34 4.13
C GLN A 131 6.69 -4.25 5.08
N ALA A 132 7.34 -4.66 6.18
CA ALA A 132 7.76 -3.77 7.26
C ALA A 132 8.75 -2.65 6.84
N ASN A 133 9.57 -2.86 5.81
CA ASN A 133 10.56 -1.88 5.36
C ASN A 133 10.64 -1.82 3.83
N PRO A 134 9.58 -1.35 3.14
CA PRO A 134 9.57 -1.23 1.69
C PRO A 134 10.61 -0.22 1.22
N ARG A 135 10.98 -0.26 -0.06
CA ARG A 135 11.58 0.90 -0.71
C ARG A 135 10.50 1.93 -0.98
N LEU A 136 10.84 3.18 -0.81
CA LEU A 136 10.06 4.33 -1.26
C LEU A 136 10.71 4.90 -2.51
N VAL A 137 9.92 5.45 -3.42
CA VAL A 137 10.41 6.08 -4.65
C VAL A 137 9.78 7.45 -4.81
N THR A 138 10.56 8.42 -5.28
CA THR A 138 10.09 9.79 -5.54
C THR A 138 10.81 10.43 -6.70
N ALA A 139 10.14 11.37 -7.35
CA ALA A 139 10.75 12.22 -8.36
C ALA A 139 11.50 13.41 -7.72
N CYS A 140 12.62 13.77 -8.32
CA CYS A 140 13.40 14.96 -7.99
C CYS A 140 13.37 15.92 -9.18
N PHE A 141 13.28 17.23 -8.93
CA PHE A 141 13.29 18.23 -10.01
C PHE A 141 14.65 18.87 -10.13
N SER A 142 15.34 18.64 -11.24
CA SER A 142 16.61 19.27 -11.56
C SER A 142 16.47 20.32 -12.66
N PHE A 143 17.32 21.37 -12.64
CA PHE A 143 17.32 22.40 -13.69
C PHE A 143 17.74 21.84 -15.04
N GLY A 144 17.31 22.48 -16.11
CA GLY A 144 17.76 22.19 -17.47
C GLY A 144 19.28 22.28 -17.63
N GLY A 145 19.80 21.51 -18.59
CA GLY A 145 21.23 21.47 -18.89
C GLY A 145 22.04 20.46 -18.07
N PHE A 146 21.39 19.64 -17.26
CA PHE A 146 22.03 18.58 -16.47
C PHE A 146 21.43 17.20 -16.76
N PRO A 147 21.56 16.68 -18.00
CA PRO A 147 20.87 15.45 -18.41
C PRO A 147 21.28 14.20 -17.63
N SER A 148 22.40 14.20 -16.94
CA SER A 148 22.87 13.15 -16.04
C SER A 148 22.54 13.40 -14.58
N SER A 149 21.73 14.41 -14.26
CA SER A 149 21.22 14.60 -12.90
C SER A 149 20.15 13.56 -12.62
N PHE A 150 20.15 12.97 -11.43
CA PHE A 150 19.07 12.06 -11.04
C PHE A 150 17.75 12.82 -10.91
N ASP A 151 16.70 12.28 -11.49
CA ASP A 151 15.34 12.83 -11.40
C ASP A 151 14.36 11.82 -10.79
N VAL A 152 14.74 10.54 -10.63
CA VAL A 152 13.99 9.55 -9.84
C VAL A 152 14.97 8.79 -8.93
N VAL A 153 14.60 8.65 -7.68
CA VAL A 153 15.41 7.96 -6.66
C VAL A 153 14.56 7.05 -5.79
N SER A 154 15.17 5.96 -5.29
CA SER A 154 14.58 5.12 -4.25
C SER A 154 15.43 5.11 -2.98
N PHE A 155 14.80 4.75 -1.86
CA PHE A 155 15.42 4.62 -0.54
C PHE A 155 14.54 3.73 0.35
N ARG A 156 15.09 3.18 1.44
CA ARG A 156 14.31 2.36 2.37
C ARG A 156 13.43 3.20 3.29
N ASN A 157 12.29 2.66 3.69
CA ASN A 157 11.39 3.32 4.64
C ASN A 157 12.07 3.68 5.97
N ASN A 158 13.00 2.86 6.45
CA ASN A 158 13.76 3.13 7.67
C ASN A 158 14.95 4.07 7.49
N ALA A 159 15.12 4.68 6.32
CA ALA A 159 16.20 5.64 6.05
C ALA A 159 16.03 6.89 6.92
N ALA A 160 17.14 7.40 7.46
CA ALA A 160 17.13 8.55 8.33
C ALA A 160 18.43 9.35 8.24
N GLY A 161 18.34 10.66 8.50
CA GLY A 161 19.48 11.56 8.47
C GLY A 161 19.89 11.96 7.05
N SER A 162 21.16 12.21 6.80
CA SER A 162 21.68 12.64 5.49
C SER A 162 22.09 11.44 4.64
N ASP A 163 21.81 11.49 3.35
CA ASP A 163 22.29 10.51 2.36
C ASP A 163 23.84 10.36 2.38
N ALA A 164 24.56 11.44 2.67
CA ALA A 164 26.02 11.41 2.80
C ALA A 164 26.54 10.78 4.09
N ASP A 165 25.66 10.47 5.06
CA ASP A 165 26.06 9.91 6.35
C ASP A 165 26.07 8.37 6.32
N THR A 166 27.19 7.81 5.91
CA THR A 166 27.40 6.34 5.88
C THR A 166 27.89 5.77 7.23
N SER A 167 27.80 6.54 8.32
CA SER A 167 28.41 6.18 9.62
C SER A 167 27.66 5.08 10.37
N THR A 168 26.44 4.73 9.97
CA THR A 168 25.63 3.65 10.56
C THR A 168 25.40 2.52 9.57
N PRO A 169 25.64 1.24 9.96
CA PRO A 169 25.46 0.08 9.07
C PRO A 169 24.05 -0.14 8.55
N ALA A 170 23.06 0.51 9.16
CA ALA A 170 21.65 0.37 8.79
C ALA A 170 21.16 1.41 7.76
N LYS A 171 22.00 2.35 7.35
CA LYS A 171 21.63 3.38 6.37
C LYS A 171 22.03 2.94 4.98
N GLU A 172 21.05 2.52 4.22
CA GLU A 172 21.19 2.41 2.78
C GLU A 172 21.13 3.81 2.17
N ALA A 173 22.12 4.16 1.34
CA ALA A 173 22.09 5.39 0.57
C ALA A 173 20.94 5.34 -0.45
N ARG A 174 20.46 6.53 -0.88
CA ARG A 174 19.53 6.58 -2.01
C ARG A 174 20.09 5.85 -3.21
N THR A 175 19.22 5.21 -3.97
CA THR A 175 19.54 4.62 -5.27
C THR A 175 19.01 5.52 -6.38
N GLU A 176 19.84 5.88 -7.34
CA GLU A 176 19.45 6.69 -8.51
C GLU A 176 18.88 5.74 -9.58
N LEU A 177 17.59 5.90 -9.93
CA LEU A 177 16.87 5.00 -10.84
C LEU A 177 16.77 5.55 -12.26
N ALA A 178 16.60 6.86 -12.40
CA ALA A 178 16.52 7.51 -13.70
C ALA A 178 17.08 8.92 -13.62
N ASN A 179 17.65 9.38 -14.74
CA ASN A 179 18.18 10.72 -14.85
C ASN A 179 17.29 11.65 -15.70
N GLN A 180 17.59 12.96 -15.66
CA GLN A 180 16.85 14.00 -16.40
C GLN A 180 16.75 13.72 -17.90
N GLY A 181 17.79 13.14 -18.51
CA GLY A 181 17.80 12.83 -19.95
C GLY A 181 16.87 11.68 -20.32
N GLU A 182 16.52 10.83 -19.37
CA GLU A 182 15.67 9.65 -19.57
C GLU A 182 14.20 9.97 -19.35
N VAL A 183 13.84 10.57 -18.21
CA VAL A 183 12.45 10.81 -17.83
C VAL A 183 12.08 12.30 -17.79
N GLY A 184 13.02 13.19 -17.50
CA GLY A 184 12.79 14.62 -17.32
C GLY A 184 11.92 14.93 -16.11
N SER A 185 11.21 16.06 -16.17
CA SER A 185 10.31 16.50 -15.09
C SER A 185 9.08 15.59 -14.97
N VAL A 186 8.99 14.79 -13.93
CA VAL A 186 7.86 13.92 -13.60
C VAL A 186 7.39 14.20 -12.17
N ASN A 187 6.11 13.96 -11.85
CA ASN A 187 5.55 14.17 -10.51
C ASN A 187 4.81 12.95 -9.99
N GLY A 188 3.62 12.63 -10.50
CA GLY A 188 2.82 11.49 -10.02
C GLY A 188 3.59 10.18 -10.18
N ALA A 189 3.49 9.32 -9.19
CA ALA A 189 4.16 8.04 -9.12
C ALA A 189 3.15 6.93 -8.84
N ALA A 190 3.33 5.75 -9.44
CA ALA A 190 2.51 4.56 -9.18
C ALA A 190 3.33 3.29 -9.34
N TYR A 191 2.95 2.24 -8.63
CA TYR A 191 3.65 0.97 -8.64
C TYR A 191 2.72 -0.20 -8.99
N GLN A 192 3.07 -0.96 -10.01
CA GLN A 192 2.39 -2.22 -10.35
C GLN A 192 3.11 -3.39 -9.66
N ARG A 193 2.52 -3.93 -8.62
CA ARG A 193 3.12 -4.97 -7.76
C ARG A 193 3.46 -6.23 -8.54
N SER A 194 2.49 -6.75 -9.33
CA SER A 194 2.66 -8.02 -10.07
C SER A 194 3.81 -8.03 -11.07
N SER A 195 4.13 -6.87 -11.66
CA SER A 195 5.27 -6.73 -12.58
C SER A 195 6.49 -6.05 -11.94
N ARG A 196 6.37 -5.60 -10.70
CA ARG A 196 7.37 -4.80 -9.96
C ARG A 196 7.84 -3.57 -10.74
N THR A 197 6.94 -2.98 -11.53
CA THR A 197 7.25 -1.85 -12.42
C THR A 197 6.72 -0.55 -11.84
N GLN A 198 7.56 0.47 -11.80
CA GLN A 198 7.24 1.81 -11.35
C GLN A 198 6.83 2.68 -12.53
N PHE A 199 5.91 3.62 -12.32
CA PHE A 199 5.43 4.54 -13.36
C PHE A 199 5.49 5.98 -12.86
N PHE A 200 5.80 6.92 -13.78
CA PHE A 200 5.93 8.35 -13.48
C PHE A 200 5.29 9.19 -14.57
N ALA A 201 4.48 10.18 -14.17
CA ALA A 201 3.78 11.08 -15.09
C ALA A 201 4.50 12.41 -15.29
N ALA A 202 4.58 12.87 -16.53
CA ALA A 202 5.23 14.14 -16.91
C ALA A 202 4.51 15.35 -16.30
N TYR A 203 5.25 16.18 -15.57
CA TYR A 203 4.75 17.39 -14.94
C TYR A 203 5.49 18.62 -15.42
N VAL A 204 4.74 19.66 -15.78
CA VAL A 204 5.34 20.92 -16.23
C VAL A 204 5.73 21.75 -15.01
N LYS A 205 7.03 21.84 -14.80
CA LYS A 205 7.64 22.70 -13.78
C LYS A 205 8.54 23.72 -14.44
N HIS A 206 8.55 24.95 -13.92
CA HIS A 206 9.40 26.01 -14.44
C HIS A 206 10.88 25.65 -14.29
N TYR A 207 11.67 25.92 -15.33
CA TYR A 207 13.11 25.66 -15.44
C TYR A 207 13.52 24.19 -15.54
N THR A 208 12.61 23.24 -15.50
CA THR A 208 12.89 21.80 -15.57
C THR A 208 12.42 21.22 -16.91
N PRO A 209 13.30 20.56 -17.69
CA PRO A 209 12.93 20.00 -18.98
C PRO A 209 12.00 18.80 -18.84
N LEU A 210 11.15 18.59 -19.83
CA LEU A 210 10.40 17.34 -19.97
C LEU A 210 11.24 16.28 -20.70
N GLY A 211 10.97 15.02 -20.44
CA GLY A 211 11.53 13.91 -21.20
C GLY A 211 10.92 13.77 -22.60
N SER A 212 11.27 12.68 -23.29
CA SER A 212 10.93 12.44 -24.70
C SER A 212 9.43 12.38 -25.01
N GLY A 213 8.58 12.02 -24.04
CA GLY A 213 7.11 11.99 -24.17
C GLY A 213 6.45 13.37 -24.08
N GLY A 214 7.21 14.44 -23.84
CA GLY A 214 6.65 15.78 -23.69
C GLY A 214 5.64 15.87 -22.54
N PRO A 215 4.65 16.78 -22.60
CA PRO A 215 3.69 16.95 -21.51
C PRO A 215 2.72 15.78 -21.32
N GLY A 216 2.58 14.88 -22.31
CA GLY A 216 1.75 13.68 -22.23
C GLY A 216 2.52 12.42 -21.82
N GLY A 217 3.82 12.52 -21.52
CA GLY A 217 4.68 11.37 -21.25
C GLY A 217 4.35 10.67 -19.94
N ILE A 218 4.18 9.35 -19.98
CA ILE A 218 4.24 8.46 -18.82
C ILE A 218 5.44 7.55 -19.05
N TYR A 219 6.32 7.50 -18.05
CA TYR A 219 7.55 6.71 -18.08
C TYR A 219 7.38 5.52 -17.16
N ARG A 220 8.00 4.40 -17.50
CA ARG A 220 8.11 3.23 -16.62
C ARG A 220 9.57 2.99 -16.27
N ILE A 221 9.79 2.45 -15.09
CA ILE A 221 11.08 1.95 -14.62
C ILE A 221 10.85 0.48 -14.26
N ALA A 222 11.29 -0.41 -15.12
CA ALA A 222 11.12 -1.84 -14.92
C ALA A 222 12.26 -2.39 -14.07
N PRO A 223 12.03 -3.46 -13.26
CA PRO A 223 13.10 -4.11 -12.51
C PRO A 223 14.19 -4.61 -13.45
N GLY A 224 15.43 -4.56 -12.98
CA GLY A 224 16.61 -5.01 -13.72
C GLY A 224 16.78 -6.51 -13.74
N ALA A 225 18.02 -6.94 -13.84
CA ALA A 225 18.37 -8.38 -13.92
C ALA A 225 18.15 -9.11 -12.59
N ASP A 226 18.14 -8.41 -11.46
CA ASP A 226 17.89 -8.96 -10.14
C ASP A 226 16.38 -9.16 -9.85
N GLY A 227 15.50 -8.63 -10.69
CA GLY A 227 14.06 -8.73 -10.56
C GLY A 227 13.47 -7.94 -9.38
N VAL A 228 14.25 -7.06 -8.74
CA VAL A 228 13.87 -6.28 -7.58
C VAL A 228 13.68 -4.82 -7.98
N ALA A 229 12.51 -4.27 -7.71
CA ALA A 229 12.24 -2.86 -8.00
C ALA A 229 12.98 -1.91 -7.05
N GLY A 230 13.36 -0.74 -7.56
CA GLY A 230 14.03 0.30 -6.80
C GLY A 230 15.53 0.09 -6.64
N THR A 231 16.15 -0.76 -7.47
CA THR A 231 17.59 -1.04 -7.45
C THR A 231 18.35 -0.36 -8.61
N ALA A 232 19.68 -0.37 -8.56
CA ALA A 232 20.51 0.41 -9.47
C ALA A 232 20.56 -0.12 -10.92
N ASP A 233 20.09 -1.33 -11.17
CA ASP A 233 19.99 -1.94 -12.50
C ASP A 233 18.61 -1.82 -13.15
N ASP A 234 17.67 -1.15 -12.47
CA ASP A 234 16.34 -0.83 -13.01
C ASP A 234 16.42 -0.04 -14.33
N VAL A 235 15.48 -0.29 -15.23
CA VAL A 235 15.54 0.20 -16.61
C VAL A 235 14.44 1.22 -16.91
N PRO A 236 14.75 2.54 -16.97
CA PRO A 236 13.80 3.57 -17.35
C PRO A 236 13.49 3.56 -18.86
N SER A 237 12.23 3.80 -19.22
CA SER A 237 11.78 3.95 -20.63
C SER A 237 10.47 4.73 -20.72
N LEU A 238 10.21 5.34 -21.87
CA LEU A 238 8.89 5.92 -22.18
C LEU A 238 7.86 4.79 -22.32
N TYR A 239 6.80 4.81 -21.54
CA TYR A 239 5.69 3.86 -21.63
C TYR A 239 4.64 4.30 -22.65
N ILE A 240 4.18 5.55 -22.55
CA ILE A 240 3.18 6.13 -23.46
C ILE A 240 3.34 7.66 -23.51
N ASP A 241 3.08 8.27 -24.67
CA ASP A 241 2.73 9.69 -24.77
C ASP A 241 1.22 9.80 -25.02
N LEU A 242 0.48 10.26 -24.03
CA LEU A 242 -0.98 10.39 -24.06
C LEU A 242 -1.44 11.31 -25.22
N ASN A 243 -0.68 12.36 -25.53
CA ASN A 243 -0.97 13.26 -26.65
C ASN A 243 -0.82 12.60 -28.02
N SER A 244 0.04 11.59 -28.13
CA SER A 244 0.22 10.83 -29.37
C SER A 244 -0.86 9.78 -29.59
N VAL A 245 -1.43 9.25 -28.50
CA VAL A 245 -2.40 8.13 -28.52
C VAL A 245 -3.84 8.65 -28.52
N VAL A 246 -4.11 9.74 -27.77
CA VAL A 246 -5.44 10.33 -27.68
C VAL A 246 -5.52 11.61 -28.50
N PRO A 247 -6.46 11.71 -29.45
CA PRO A 247 -6.63 12.92 -30.25
C PRO A 247 -6.94 14.18 -29.43
N GLY A 248 -6.40 15.31 -29.83
CA GLY A 248 -6.70 16.61 -29.24
C GLY A 248 -5.70 17.10 -28.20
N ASN A 249 -4.59 16.40 -28.02
CA ASN A 249 -3.54 16.74 -27.06
C ASN A 249 -4.09 16.92 -25.63
N PRO A 250 -4.62 15.87 -25.01
CA PRO A 250 -5.27 15.98 -23.69
C PRO A 250 -4.38 16.59 -22.63
N ALA A 251 -3.09 16.28 -22.59
CA ALA A 251 -2.15 16.88 -21.66
C ALA A 251 -1.76 18.33 -22.00
N GLY A 252 -2.32 18.89 -23.05
CA GLY A 252 -1.96 20.22 -23.55
C GLY A 252 -0.69 20.23 -24.41
N THR A 253 -0.30 21.42 -24.86
CA THR A 253 0.89 21.62 -25.69
C THR A 253 1.75 22.72 -25.08
N LEU A 254 3.07 22.57 -25.21
CA LEU A 254 4.03 23.53 -24.71
C LEU A 254 4.86 24.11 -25.86
N SER A 255 5.15 25.42 -25.76
CA SER A 255 6.15 26.08 -26.59
C SER A 255 7.29 26.53 -25.68
N ARG A 256 8.38 25.74 -25.61
CA ARG A 256 9.56 26.08 -24.81
C ARG A 256 10.85 25.70 -25.54
N PRO A 257 11.99 26.37 -25.22
CA PRO A 257 13.27 26.01 -25.81
C PRO A 257 13.72 24.59 -25.40
N PRO A 258 14.73 24.02 -26.04
CA PRO A 258 15.22 22.67 -25.73
C PRO A 258 15.75 22.45 -24.30
N MET A 259 15.95 23.50 -23.52
CA MET A 259 16.35 23.47 -22.11
C MET A 259 17.74 22.84 -21.84
N THR A 260 18.57 22.75 -22.86
CA THR A 260 19.91 22.10 -22.78
C THR A 260 21.02 23.05 -22.38
N THR A 261 20.79 24.36 -22.42
CA THR A 261 21.78 25.38 -22.04
C THR A 261 21.20 26.37 -21.05
N GLU A 262 22.07 27.00 -20.22
CA GLU A 262 21.64 27.96 -19.22
C GLU A 262 20.76 29.09 -19.77
N PRO A 263 21.10 29.79 -20.89
CA PRO A 263 20.19 30.79 -21.44
C PRO A 263 18.81 30.28 -21.84
N GLN A 264 18.70 29.00 -22.26
CA GLN A 264 17.43 28.39 -22.66
C GLN A 264 16.53 28.14 -21.46
N TRP A 265 17.03 27.45 -20.43
CA TRP A 265 16.17 27.14 -19.30
C TRP A 265 15.92 28.37 -18.39
N ARG A 266 16.82 29.38 -18.36
CA ARG A 266 16.56 30.66 -17.68
C ARG A 266 15.44 31.48 -18.31
N ASN A 267 15.25 31.38 -19.62
CA ASN A 267 14.21 32.09 -20.36
C ASN A 267 13.01 31.19 -20.65
N ASP A 268 12.76 30.22 -19.80
CA ASP A 268 11.61 29.32 -19.92
C ASP A 268 10.29 30.11 -19.82
N PRO A 269 9.40 30.03 -20.82
CA PRO A 269 8.19 30.86 -20.85
C PRO A 269 7.00 30.24 -20.11
N VAL A 270 7.13 29.00 -19.53
CA VAL A 270 5.98 28.19 -19.08
C VAL A 270 5.47 28.54 -17.68
N TRP A 271 5.58 29.79 -17.24
CA TRP A 271 5.17 30.18 -15.89
C TRP A 271 3.67 29.93 -15.61
N ASP A 272 2.78 30.23 -16.55
CA ASP A 272 1.34 30.05 -16.39
C ASP A 272 0.89 28.61 -16.62
N GLU A 273 1.65 27.83 -17.38
CA GLU A 273 1.35 26.44 -17.72
C GLU A 273 1.52 25.46 -16.54
N VAL A 274 2.28 25.84 -15.53
CA VAL A 274 2.47 25.06 -14.30
C VAL A 274 1.11 24.74 -13.66
N GLY A 275 0.80 23.45 -13.48
CA GLY A 275 -0.49 22.98 -12.98
C GLY A 275 -1.67 23.10 -13.98
N LYS A 276 -1.42 23.50 -15.24
CA LYS A 276 -2.43 23.63 -16.29
C LYS A 276 -2.14 22.77 -17.53
N VAL A 277 -0.89 22.41 -17.74
CA VAL A 277 -0.40 21.58 -18.85
C VAL A 277 0.42 20.46 -18.25
N GLY A 278 0.40 19.29 -18.87
CA GLY A 278 1.05 18.10 -18.36
C GLY A 278 0.05 17.11 -17.77
N LEU A 279 0.59 16.20 -17.02
CA LEU A 279 -0.15 15.20 -16.24
C LEU A 279 -0.07 15.56 -14.77
N GLY A 280 -1.08 15.18 -14.02
CA GLY A 280 -1.12 15.23 -12.57
C GLY A 280 -0.61 13.91 -11.99
N ASP A 281 -1.30 13.47 -10.99
CA ASP A 281 -1.02 12.23 -10.31
C ASP A 281 -1.48 11.01 -11.11
N ILE A 282 -0.87 9.85 -10.79
CA ILE A 282 -1.18 8.55 -11.38
C ILE A 282 -1.29 7.50 -10.29
N GLU A 283 -2.23 6.56 -10.46
CA GLU A 283 -2.48 5.47 -9.51
C GLU A 283 -2.95 4.20 -10.21
N PHE A 284 -2.59 3.05 -9.69
CA PHE A 284 -3.16 1.78 -10.13
C PHE A 284 -4.50 1.48 -9.45
N SER A 285 -5.39 0.77 -10.17
CA SER A 285 -6.49 0.05 -9.53
C SER A 285 -5.93 -1.01 -8.57
N GLU A 286 -6.72 -1.38 -7.55
CA GLU A 286 -6.28 -2.38 -6.54
C GLU A 286 -5.83 -3.71 -7.16
N ASP A 287 -6.45 -4.11 -8.28
CA ASP A 287 -6.06 -5.31 -9.04
C ASP A 287 -4.82 -5.11 -9.93
N GLY A 288 -4.20 -3.94 -9.92
CA GLY A 288 -3.00 -3.59 -10.69
C GLY A 288 -3.21 -3.53 -12.22
N ARG A 289 -4.44 -3.69 -12.71
CA ARG A 289 -4.73 -3.77 -14.15
C ARG A 289 -4.82 -2.42 -14.83
N TYR A 290 -5.46 -1.46 -14.17
CA TYR A 290 -5.72 -0.15 -14.75
C TYR A 290 -4.83 0.91 -14.12
N LEU A 291 -4.09 1.64 -14.96
CA LEU A 291 -3.39 2.85 -14.55
C LEU A 291 -4.31 4.05 -14.79
N PHE A 292 -4.62 4.78 -13.73
CA PHE A 292 -5.35 6.03 -13.77
C PHE A 292 -4.39 7.21 -13.83
N VAL A 293 -4.74 8.25 -14.57
CA VAL A 293 -3.93 9.47 -14.66
C VAL A 293 -4.83 10.70 -14.83
N VAL A 294 -4.54 11.76 -14.10
CA VAL A 294 -5.19 13.05 -14.27
C VAL A 294 -4.49 13.83 -15.38
N SER A 295 -5.24 14.24 -16.39
CA SER A 295 -4.76 15.18 -17.38
C SER A 295 -5.06 16.62 -16.96
N LEU A 296 -4.02 17.45 -16.84
CA LEU A 296 -4.15 18.85 -16.46
C LEU A 296 -4.65 19.72 -17.60
N GLY A 297 -4.38 19.34 -18.85
CA GLY A 297 -4.72 20.12 -20.02
C GLY A 297 -6.22 20.12 -20.32
N ASP A 298 -6.85 18.98 -20.48
CA ASP A 298 -8.28 18.83 -20.74
C ASP A 298 -9.12 18.53 -19.48
N ARG A 299 -8.48 18.39 -18.32
CA ARG A 299 -9.10 18.20 -16.98
C ARG A 299 -9.98 16.96 -16.90
N LYS A 300 -9.43 15.83 -17.35
CA LYS A 300 -10.08 14.53 -17.29
C LYS A 300 -9.25 13.53 -16.51
N LEU A 301 -9.95 12.53 -16.00
CA LEU A 301 -9.36 11.29 -15.54
C LEU A 301 -9.22 10.37 -16.76
N TYR A 302 -8.03 9.83 -16.99
CA TYR A 302 -7.80 8.80 -18.01
C TYR A 302 -7.53 7.48 -17.33
N ARG A 303 -8.10 6.40 -17.88
CA ARG A 303 -7.85 5.02 -17.48
C ARG A 303 -7.12 4.34 -18.63
N ILE A 304 -6.00 3.69 -18.32
CA ILE A 304 -5.15 2.95 -19.25
C ILE A 304 -5.18 1.48 -18.85
N ASP A 305 -5.69 0.58 -19.69
CA ASP A 305 -5.64 -0.87 -19.49
C ASP A 305 -4.22 -1.37 -19.81
N THR A 306 -3.44 -1.67 -18.80
CA THR A 306 -2.08 -2.19 -18.94
C THR A 306 -2.06 -3.66 -19.34
N ARG A 307 -3.19 -4.35 -19.26
CA ARG A 307 -3.34 -5.79 -19.53
C ARG A 307 -2.46 -6.64 -18.60
N LEU A 308 -2.09 -6.10 -17.43
CA LEU A 308 -1.12 -6.67 -16.49
C LEU A 308 0.27 -6.97 -17.12
N ASP A 309 0.55 -6.40 -18.28
CA ASP A 309 1.83 -6.54 -18.99
C ASP A 309 2.37 -5.15 -19.38
N PRO A 310 3.19 -4.54 -18.52
CA PRO A 310 3.73 -3.21 -18.75
C PRO A 310 4.80 -3.19 -19.87
N THR A 311 5.20 -4.35 -20.41
CA THR A 311 6.11 -4.39 -21.56
C THR A 311 5.40 -4.00 -22.85
N LEU A 312 4.09 -4.11 -22.88
CA LEU A 312 3.24 -3.78 -24.04
C LEU A 312 2.77 -2.33 -23.98
N ALA A 313 3.26 -1.49 -24.88
CA ALA A 313 2.81 -0.11 -24.99
C ALA A 313 1.29 -0.05 -25.27
N PRO A 314 0.52 0.78 -24.53
CA PRO A 314 -0.92 0.97 -24.77
C PRO A 314 -1.16 1.64 -26.13
N THR A 315 -2.28 1.26 -26.76
CA THR A 315 -2.82 1.94 -27.94
C THR A 315 -4.08 2.73 -27.56
N ALA A 316 -4.64 3.47 -28.50
CA ALA A 316 -5.89 4.21 -28.27
C ALA A 316 -7.06 3.32 -27.78
N ALA A 317 -7.04 2.02 -28.08
CA ALA A 317 -8.08 1.09 -27.62
C ALA A 317 -8.02 0.79 -26.12
N GLN A 318 -6.86 0.92 -25.49
CA GLN A 318 -6.65 0.73 -24.06
C GLN A 318 -6.84 2.01 -23.24
N VAL A 319 -7.04 3.17 -23.86
CA VAL A 319 -7.10 4.47 -23.17
C VAL A 319 -8.51 5.02 -23.22
N GLN A 320 -9.08 5.33 -22.06
CA GLN A 320 -10.41 5.93 -21.95
C GLN A 320 -10.40 7.15 -21.03
N GLY A 321 -10.99 8.28 -21.50
CA GLY A 321 -11.06 9.52 -20.72
C GLY A 321 -12.45 9.81 -20.17
N PHE A 322 -12.51 10.31 -18.93
CA PHE A 322 -13.73 10.62 -18.18
C PHE A 322 -13.70 12.08 -17.72
N SER A 323 -14.77 12.82 -18.00
CA SER A 323 -14.85 14.23 -17.59
C SER A 323 -15.10 14.36 -16.09
N ILE A 324 -14.24 15.10 -15.40
CA ILE A 324 -14.41 15.41 -13.98
C ILE A 324 -15.51 16.45 -13.82
N PRO A 325 -16.53 16.24 -12.95
CA PRO A 325 -17.60 17.20 -12.71
C PRO A 325 -17.06 18.52 -12.16
N THR A 326 -17.68 19.65 -12.56
CA THR A 326 -17.38 20.95 -11.93
C THR A 326 -18.48 21.27 -10.92
N PRO A 327 -18.16 21.39 -9.61
CA PRO A 327 -19.16 21.66 -8.60
C PRO A 327 -19.68 23.10 -8.72
N ALA A 328 -20.93 23.34 -8.30
CA ALA A 328 -21.54 24.65 -8.34
C ALA A 328 -20.83 25.69 -7.44
N SER A 329 -20.06 25.22 -6.45
CA SER A 329 -19.21 26.02 -5.57
C SER A 329 -17.95 26.57 -6.24
N CYS A 330 -17.61 26.10 -7.47
CA CYS A 330 -16.44 26.54 -8.21
C CYS A 330 -16.86 27.30 -9.47
N PRO A 331 -16.44 28.55 -9.69
CA PRO A 331 -16.69 29.28 -10.91
C PRO A 331 -16.17 28.53 -12.15
N SER A 332 -16.84 28.72 -13.28
CA SER A 332 -16.51 28.05 -14.51
C SER A 332 -15.06 28.31 -14.94
N GLY A 333 -14.32 27.23 -15.16
CA GLY A 333 -12.94 27.28 -15.61
C GLY A 333 -11.88 27.29 -14.49
N ASP A 334 -12.26 27.45 -13.22
CA ASP A 334 -11.32 27.54 -12.11
C ASP A 334 -11.02 26.18 -11.44
N LEU A 335 -11.72 25.11 -11.80
CA LEU A 335 -11.42 23.77 -11.28
C LEU A 335 -10.09 23.26 -11.85
N ARG A 336 -9.18 22.88 -10.96
CA ARG A 336 -7.83 22.37 -11.28
C ARG A 336 -7.64 21.01 -10.60
N PRO A 337 -7.95 19.90 -11.29
CA PRO A 337 -7.68 18.56 -10.78
C PRO A 337 -6.19 18.25 -10.89
N MET A 338 -5.66 17.46 -9.92
CA MET A 338 -4.31 16.95 -9.99
C MET A 338 -4.12 15.65 -9.21
N GLY A 339 -4.47 15.57 -7.91
CA GLY A 339 -4.22 14.41 -7.07
C GLY A 339 -5.13 13.23 -7.34
N LEU A 340 -4.65 12.04 -7.09
CA LEU A 340 -5.41 10.79 -7.09
C LEU A 340 -5.31 10.10 -5.74
N GLY A 341 -6.15 9.12 -5.54
CA GLY A 341 -6.07 8.13 -4.47
C GLY A 341 -7.02 6.99 -4.80
N VAL A 342 -6.66 5.78 -4.41
CA VAL A 342 -7.45 4.56 -4.65
C VAL A 342 -7.82 3.92 -3.32
N SER A 343 -9.03 3.41 -3.23
CA SER A 343 -9.50 2.59 -2.12
C SER A 343 -10.53 1.59 -2.62
N GLU A 344 -10.91 0.62 -1.79
CA GLU A 344 -11.97 -0.37 -2.08
C GLU A 344 -13.25 0.26 -2.69
N SER A 345 -13.54 1.50 -2.35
CA SER A 345 -14.76 2.19 -2.80
C SER A 345 -14.63 2.89 -4.15
N GLY A 346 -13.43 2.90 -4.75
CA GLY A 346 -13.18 3.46 -6.09
C GLY A 346 -11.96 4.38 -6.16
N VAL A 347 -11.87 5.13 -7.25
CA VAL A 347 -10.80 6.10 -7.50
C VAL A 347 -11.27 7.50 -7.12
N TYR A 348 -10.41 8.24 -6.43
CA TYR A 348 -10.71 9.57 -5.96
C TYR A 348 -9.83 10.59 -6.66
N VAL A 349 -10.44 11.67 -7.16
CA VAL A 349 -9.74 12.74 -7.86
C VAL A 349 -9.78 14.00 -7.00
N GLY A 350 -8.61 14.46 -6.61
CA GLY A 350 -8.41 15.72 -5.89
C GLY A 350 -8.32 16.90 -6.83
N ALA A 351 -9.00 17.97 -6.49
CA ALA A 351 -9.00 19.22 -7.25
C ALA A 351 -9.05 20.43 -6.33
N VAL A 352 -8.52 21.54 -6.80
CA VAL A 352 -8.77 22.85 -6.18
C VAL A 352 -9.62 23.74 -7.08
N CYS A 353 -10.51 24.51 -6.48
CA CYS A 353 -11.06 25.69 -7.13
C CYS A 353 -10.04 26.80 -6.97
N SER A 354 -9.42 27.21 -8.06
CA SER A 354 -8.21 28.05 -8.05
C SER A 354 -8.48 29.52 -7.72
N GLY A 355 -9.73 29.99 -7.82
CA GLY A 355 -10.08 31.40 -7.65
C GLY A 355 -9.38 32.34 -8.63
N GLU A 356 -8.83 31.82 -9.71
CA GLU A 356 -8.06 32.60 -10.70
C GLU A 356 -8.90 33.67 -11.39
N SER A 357 -10.12 33.32 -11.75
CA SER A 357 -11.03 34.24 -12.46
C SER A 357 -11.55 35.38 -11.58
N SER A 358 -11.74 35.13 -10.30
CA SER A 358 -12.29 36.12 -9.36
C SER A 358 -11.22 36.86 -8.57
N ASN A 359 -10.04 36.29 -8.46
CA ASN A 359 -8.96 36.73 -7.58
C ASN A 359 -9.42 36.84 -6.10
N ALA A 360 -10.38 36.03 -5.69
CA ALA A 360 -10.96 36.06 -4.36
C ALA A 360 -10.58 34.79 -3.57
N ARG A 361 -9.97 34.96 -2.40
CA ARG A 361 -9.63 33.84 -1.50
C ARG A 361 -10.88 33.06 -1.05
N ALA A 362 -12.03 33.72 -0.94
CA ALA A 362 -13.28 33.08 -0.57
C ALA A 362 -13.73 32.00 -1.55
N ASP A 363 -13.23 32.02 -2.79
CA ASP A 363 -13.55 31.05 -3.83
C ASP A 363 -12.57 29.86 -3.85
N LEU A 364 -11.51 29.89 -3.01
CA LEU A 364 -10.58 28.77 -2.88
C LEU A 364 -11.23 27.63 -2.12
N ARG A 365 -11.29 26.47 -2.75
CA ARG A 365 -11.85 25.24 -2.18
C ARG A 365 -11.01 24.03 -2.58
N ALA A 366 -10.98 23.03 -1.72
CA ALA A 366 -10.57 21.68 -2.06
C ALA A 366 -11.80 20.84 -2.33
N SER A 367 -11.82 20.11 -3.44
CA SER A 367 -12.90 19.19 -3.79
C SER A 367 -12.33 17.83 -4.13
N VAL A 368 -12.95 16.76 -3.63
CA VAL A 368 -12.59 15.38 -3.98
C VAL A 368 -13.79 14.69 -4.61
N PHE A 369 -13.59 14.09 -5.77
CA PHE A 369 -14.61 13.40 -6.55
C PHE A 369 -14.35 11.90 -6.56
N ARG A 370 -15.35 11.10 -6.23
CA ARG A 370 -15.27 9.64 -6.35
C ARG A 370 -15.67 9.20 -7.77
N PHE A 371 -14.81 8.42 -8.39
CA PHE A 371 -15.07 7.71 -9.62
C PHE A 371 -15.34 6.23 -9.31
N ASP A 372 -16.49 5.75 -9.72
CA ASP A 372 -16.90 4.36 -9.56
C ASP A 372 -16.39 3.55 -10.76
N THR A 373 -15.50 2.60 -10.50
CA THR A 373 -14.82 1.81 -11.54
C THR A 373 -15.72 0.77 -12.19
N ALA A 374 -16.78 0.33 -11.51
CA ALA A 374 -17.73 -0.65 -12.05
C ALA A 374 -18.68 0.01 -13.06
N SER A 375 -19.21 1.19 -12.73
CA SER A 375 -20.10 1.94 -13.63
C SER A 375 -19.35 2.86 -14.60
N ASN A 376 -18.06 3.13 -14.36
CA ASN A 376 -17.22 4.10 -15.08
C ASN A 376 -17.79 5.52 -15.05
N THR A 377 -18.30 5.95 -13.90
CA THR A 377 -18.92 7.27 -13.73
C THR A 377 -18.45 7.96 -12.46
N PHE A 378 -18.36 9.28 -12.52
CA PHE A 378 -18.19 10.09 -11.32
C PHE A 378 -19.49 10.22 -10.54
N ALA A 379 -19.38 10.33 -9.21
CA ALA A 379 -20.48 10.80 -8.39
C ALA A 379 -20.89 12.22 -8.83
N ALA A 380 -22.20 12.53 -8.76
CA ALA A 380 -22.74 13.79 -9.24
C ALA A 380 -22.27 15.03 -8.45
N ALA A 381 -21.86 14.82 -7.20
CA ALA A 381 -21.30 15.84 -6.33
C ALA A 381 -19.94 15.35 -5.76
N PRO A 382 -19.05 16.27 -5.40
CA PRO A 382 -17.83 15.89 -4.71
C PRO A 382 -18.16 15.23 -3.36
N VAL A 383 -17.38 14.22 -2.98
CA VAL A 383 -17.51 13.56 -1.67
C VAL A 383 -16.94 14.42 -0.54
N LEU A 384 -16.01 15.32 -0.88
CA LEU A 384 -15.50 16.38 -0.01
C LEU A 384 -15.52 17.69 -0.80
N ASP A 385 -16.02 18.77 -0.19
CA ASP A 385 -15.96 20.13 -0.75
C ASP A 385 -15.76 21.13 0.40
N ALA A 386 -14.50 21.51 0.62
CA ALA A 386 -14.06 22.27 1.79
C ALA A 386 -13.43 23.61 1.40
N SER A 387 -13.72 24.66 2.18
CA SER A 387 -13.08 25.97 2.01
C SER A 387 -11.61 25.92 2.43
N LEU A 388 -10.74 26.54 1.64
CA LEU A 388 -9.32 26.77 1.94
C LEU A 388 -9.07 28.17 2.51
N GLY A 389 -10.10 28.84 3.07
CA GLY A 389 -10.02 30.19 3.60
C GLY A 389 -9.50 30.31 5.04
N PHE A 390 -9.09 29.23 5.66
CA PHE A 390 -8.53 29.21 7.02
C PHE A 390 -7.10 29.79 7.07
N GLU A 391 -6.68 30.22 8.27
CA GLU A 391 -5.29 30.59 8.54
C GLU A 391 -4.44 29.32 8.67
N ARG A 392 -3.32 29.28 7.98
CA ARG A 392 -2.28 28.26 8.06
C ARG A 392 -1.01 28.91 8.65
N GLY A 393 0.03 28.14 8.90
CA GLY A 393 1.32 28.64 9.36
C GLY A 393 1.93 29.71 8.44
N CYS A 394 3.00 30.30 8.89
CA CYS A 394 3.71 31.30 8.10
C CYS A 394 4.66 30.59 7.12
N ALA A 395 4.44 30.75 5.83
CA ALA A 395 5.24 30.13 4.79
C ALA A 395 6.76 30.37 4.96
N SER A 396 7.16 31.59 5.26
CA SER A 396 8.56 31.97 5.43
C SER A 396 8.72 33.08 6.47
N PRO A 397 8.83 32.74 7.76
CA PRO A 397 9.05 33.71 8.82
C PRO A 397 10.45 34.32 8.72
N TYR A 398 10.54 35.57 9.13
CA TYR A 398 11.82 36.28 9.18
C TYR A 398 12.08 36.83 10.60
N LEU A 399 13.19 36.47 11.22
CA LEU A 399 13.55 36.83 12.58
C LEU A 399 12.43 36.63 13.61
N GLY A 400 11.70 35.50 13.49
CA GLY A 400 10.61 35.14 14.40
C GLY A 400 9.29 35.90 14.16
N THR A 401 9.19 36.68 13.09
CA THR A 401 7.96 37.37 12.68
C THR A 401 7.48 36.82 11.34
N CYS A 402 6.17 36.95 11.04
CA CYS A 402 5.61 36.65 9.74
C CYS A 402 5.42 37.94 8.93
N PRO A 403 6.36 38.29 8.03
CA PRO A 403 6.19 39.49 7.19
C PRO A 403 5.04 39.26 6.19
N SER A 404 4.24 40.30 5.94
CA SER A 404 3.08 40.21 5.05
C SER A 404 2.12 39.04 5.42
N PRO A 405 1.62 38.93 6.66
CA PRO A 405 0.87 37.76 7.12
C PRO A 405 -0.40 37.53 6.29
N ALA A 406 -0.98 38.60 5.73
CA ALA A 406 -2.15 38.48 4.84
C ALA A 406 -1.85 37.68 3.54
N ILE A 407 -0.59 37.53 3.15
CA ILE A 407 -0.18 36.71 2.00
C ILE A 407 0.33 35.34 2.49
N GLN A 408 1.24 35.33 3.46
CA GLN A 408 1.98 34.14 3.82
C GLN A 408 1.21 33.13 4.67
N LYS A 409 0.24 33.59 5.47
CA LYS A 409 -0.55 32.75 6.37
C LYS A 409 -1.81 32.19 5.75
N PHE A 410 -2.01 32.32 4.47
CA PHE A 410 -3.21 31.86 3.79
C PHE A 410 -2.86 31.32 2.41
N TRP A 411 -3.67 30.40 1.93
CA TRP A 411 -3.71 30.07 0.51
C TRP A 411 -4.18 31.28 -0.32
N ASN A 412 -3.56 31.47 -1.48
CA ASN A 412 -3.87 32.59 -2.37
C ASN A 412 -4.40 32.09 -3.71
N PRO A 413 -5.29 32.87 -4.37
CA PRO A 413 -5.81 32.52 -5.71
C PRO A 413 -4.69 32.40 -6.73
N TRP A 414 -4.85 31.53 -7.71
CA TRP A 414 -3.94 31.39 -8.84
C TRP A 414 -3.80 32.70 -9.60
N ARG A 415 -2.70 32.84 -10.32
CA ARG A 415 -2.43 33.97 -11.22
C ARG A 415 -2.07 33.43 -12.59
N SER A 416 -2.46 34.16 -13.66
CA SER A 416 -2.09 33.90 -15.05
C SER A 416 -0.82 34.65 -15.48
N SER A 417 -0.30 35.55 -14.64
CA SER A 417 0.94 36.29 -14.92
C SER A 417 1.68 36.61 -13.62
N PHE A 418 2.98 36.70 -13.71
CA PHE A 418 3.82 37.12 -12.61
C PHE A 418 3.70 38.63 -12.37
N ASP A 419 3.37 39.00 -11.13
CA ASP A 419 3.49 40.38 -10.61
C ASP A 419 4.16 40.32 -9.23
N LEU A 420 5.31 40.97 -9.09
CA LEU A 420 6.07 41.01 -7.85
C LEU A 420 5.29 41.57 -6.66
N ALA A 421 4.31 42.44 -6.91
CA ALA A 421 3.45 43.02 -5.87
C ALA A 421 2.51 41.99 -5.22
N ASP A 422 2.24 40.86 -5.89
CA ASP A 422 1.41 39.77 -5.35
C ASP A 422 2.14 38.92 -4.30
N TYR A 423 3.44 39.06 -4.15
CA TYR A 423 4.28 38.24 -3.27
C TYR A 423 4.73 38.98 -2.02
N ALA A 424 4.82 38.24 -0.91
CA ALA A 424 5.59 38.68 0.24
C ALA A 424 7.08 38.70 -0.14
N GLN A 425 7.74 39.81 0.08
CA GLN A 425 9.13 40.03 -0.31
C GLN A 425 10.00 40.10 0.96
N LEU A 426 10.94 39.17 1.09
CA LEU A 426 11.78 38.98 2.26
C LEU A 426 13.23 39.21 1.86
N PRO A 427 13.91 40.27 2.39
CA PRO A 427 15.34 40.47 2.12
C PRO A 427 16.17 39.37 2.79
N VAL A 428 17.09 38.75 2.05
CA VAL A 428 17.98 37.71 2.57
C VAL A 428 19.36 38.32 2.80
N PRO A 429 19.86 38.34 4.04
CA PRO A 429 21.14 38.94 4.37
C PRO A 429 22.37 38.07 4.04
N ILE A 430 22.21 36.96 3.31
CA ILE A 430 23.22 35.89 3.23
C ILE A 430 24.25 36.08 2.11
N SER A 431 24.07 37.03 1.18
CA SER A 431 25.03 37.19 0.06
C SER A 431 25.37 38.65 -0.25
N ALA A 432 26.52 38.83 -0.91
CA ALA A 432 26.89 40.10 -1.48
C ALA A 432 25.95 40.58 -2.62
N ILE A 433 25.03 39.71 -3.06
CA ILE A 433 23.96 40.02 -4.00
C ILE A 433 22.68 40.18 -3.20
N PRO A 434 21.92 41.27 -3.35
CA PRO A 434 20.64 41.44 -2.68
C PRO A 434 19.63 40.42 -3.25
N LEU A 435 19.45 39.29 -2.55
CA LEU A 435 18.42 38.27 -2.85
C LEU A 435 17.14 38.63 -2.12
N THR A 436 16.02 38.39 -2.78
CA THR A 436 14.68 38.54 -2.21
C THR A 436 13.95 37.21 -2.25
N TYR A 437 13.57 36.70 -1.07
CA TYR A 437 12.64 35.56 -1.00
C TYR A 437 11.25 36.03 -1.35
N LEU A 438 10.59 35.25 -2.20
CA LEU A 438 9.20 35.45 -2.57
C LEU A 438 8.38 34.30 -1.97
N ALA A 439 7.35 34.64 -1.22
CA ALA A 439 6.39 33.67 -0.67
C ALA A 439 4.96 34.08 -1.05
N ARG A 440 4.22 33.14 -1.61
CA ARG A 440 2.79 33.31 -1.92
C ARG A 440 2.15 31.93 -2.05
N PRO A 441 1.87 31.24 -0.93
CA PRO A 441 1.29 29.91 -0.98
C PRO A 441 0.06 29.87 -1.90
N THR A 442 0.11 28.98 -2.90
CA THR A 442 -0.92 28.85 -3.93
C THR A 442 -1.29 27.38 -4.08
N PRO A 443 -2.51 26.92 -3.72
CA PRO A 443 -2.78 25.51 -3.49
C PRO A 443 -2.89 24.70 -4.77
N ILE A 444 -2.33 23.49 -4.74
CA ILE A 444 -2.62 22.36 -5.60
C ILE A 444 -2.89 21.17 -4.67
N LEU A 445 -4.03 20.50 -4.78
CA LEU A 445 -4.27 19.21 -4.12
C LEU A 445 -3.62 18.14 -5.00
N SER A 446 -2.44 17.68 -4.60
CA SER A 446 -1.53 16.90 -5.46
C SER A 446 -1.57 15.41 -5.23
N ASP A 447 -2.09 14.95 -4.08
CA ASP A 447 -2.09 13.56 -3.69
C ASP A 447 -3.19 13.28 -2.66
N ILE A 448 -3.72 12.04 -2.64
CA ILE A 448 -4.75 11.57 -1.69
C ILE A 448 -4.37 10.17 -1.22
N GLN A 449 -4.22 10.00 0.09
CA GLN A 449 -3.95 8.70 0.69
C GLN A 449 -5.11 8.27 1.61
N PHE A 450 -5.29 6.95 1.78
CA PHE A 450 -6.30 6.40 2.68
C PHE A 450 -5.65 5.54 3.76
N ALA A 451 -6.11 5.67 4.99
CA ALA A 451 -5.66 4.86 6.11
C ALA A 451 -6.73 4.76 7.18
N GLY A 452 -7.06 3.54 7.60
CA GLY A 452 -7.97 3.30 8.74
C GLY A 452 -9.29 4.06 8.66
N GLY A 453 -9.87 4.25 7.47
CA GLY A 453 -11.11 5.00 7.26
C GLY A 453 -10.93 6.53 7.20
N SER A 454 -9.70 7.04 7.28
CA SER A 454 -9.38 8.46 7.07
C SER A 454 -8.89 8.70 5.65
N MET A 455 -9.06 9.94 5.17
CA MET A 455 -8.48 10.44 3.92
C MET A 455 -7.44 11.51 4.28
N MET A 456 -6.21 11.37 3.81
CA MET A 456 -5.16 12.37 3.90
C MET A 456 -5.08 13.12 2.58
N LEU A 457 -4.86 14.44 2.66
CA LEU A 457 -4.86 15.35 1.52
C LEU A 457 -3.53 16.10 1.50
N GLY A 458 -2.71 15.84 0.48
CA GLY A 458 -1.44 16.50 0.25
C GLY A 458 -1.58 17.74 -0.62
N PHE A 459 -1.16 18.88 -0.11
CA PHE A 459 -1.18 20.14 -0.84
C PHE A 459 0.22 20.59 -1.22
N ARG A 460 0.39 20.89 -2.50
CA ARG A 460 1.60 21.46 -3.08
C ARG A 460 1.44 22.96 -3.33
N ASP A 461 2.53 23.71 -3.26
CA ASP A 461 2.54 25.14 -3.57
C ASP A 461 2.90 25.41 -5.04
N ARG A 462 1.91 25.81 -5.84
CA ARG A 462 2.11 26.19 -7.26
C ARG A 462 3.15 27.30 -7.43
N ALA A 463 3.19 28.29 -6.54
CA ALA A 463 4.14 29.39 -6.66
C ALA A 463 5.60 28.92 -6.51
N GLY A 464 5.84 27.91 -5.69
CA GLY A 464 7.14 27.24 -5.61
C GLY A 464 7.55 26.60 -6.94
N ASP A 465 6.62 25.96 -7.63
CA ASP A 465 6.85 25.33 -8.94
C ASP A 465 7.01 26.35 -10.07
N GLN A 466 6.34 27.52 -9.97
CA GLN A 466 6.42 28.60 -10.94
C GLN A 466 7.70 29.43 -10.85
N LEU A 467 8.23 29.63 -9.64
CA LEU A 467 9.37 30.53 -9.43
C LEU A 467 10.70 29.79 -9.30
N GLY A 468 10.71 28.61 -8.69
CA GLY A 468 11.91 27.82 -8.51
C GLY A 468 13.01 28.57 -7.77
N TYR A 469 14.24 28.05 -7.86
CA TYR A 469 15.46 28.72 -7.43
C TYR A 469 16.36 28.98 -8.63
N LEU A 470 16.68 30.23 -8.88
CA LEU A 470 17.64 30.61 -9.93
C LEU A 470 18.94 31.06 -9.31
N VAL A 471 20.01 30.35 -9.57
CA VAL A 471 21.37 30.88 -9.38
C VAL A 471 21.50 32.15 -10.24
N ASN A 472 21.79 33.28 -9.60
CA ASN A 472 21.83 34.63 -10.20
C ASN A 472 20.47 35.28 -10.55
N SER A 473 19.33 34.69 -10.11
CA SER A 473 18.08 35.46 -10.05
C SER A 473 18.07 36.34 -8.81
N PRO A 474 17.50 37.55 -8.86
CA PRO A 474 17.30 38.37 -7.68
C PRO A 474 16.19 37.80 -6.77
N TYR A 475 15.47 36.77 -7.23
CA TYR A 475 14.34 36.19 -6.54
C TYR A 475 14.56 34.71 -6.25
N LEU A 476 14.21 34.29 -5.04
CA LEU A 476 14.12 32.91 -4.58
C LEU A 476 12.70 32.65 -4.13
N ALA A 477 12.10 31.53 -4.48
CA ALA A 477 10.82 31.14 -3.93
C ALA A 477 10.99 30.11 -2.84
N THR A 478 10.03 30.09 -1.92
CA THR A 478 9.78 28.97 -1.02
C THR A 478 8.61 28.16 -1.55
N SER A 479 8.64 26.84 -1.41
CA SER A 479 7.48 25.99 -1.59
C SER A 479 6.88 25.70 -0.22
N SER A 480 5.58 25.96 -0.03
CA SER A 480 4.92 25.91 1.26
C SER A 480 3.59 25.16 1.12
N GLY A 481 3.68 23.83 1.09
CA GLY A 481 2.52 22.95 1.04
C GLY A 481 1.89 22.70 2.41
N ASP A 482 1.06 21.67 2.50
CA ASP A 482 0.25 21.37 3.70
C ASP A 482 -0.25 19.92 3.64
N VAL A 483 -0.53 19.31 4.78
CA VAL A 483 -1.12 17.99 4.87
C VAL A 483 -2.33 18.05 5.80
N LEU A 484 -3.51 17.74 5.26
CA LEU A 484 -4.77 17.77 6.01
C LEU A 484 -5.38 16.38 6.10
N ARG A 485 -6.15 16.15 7.16
CA ARG A 485 -6.87 14.90 7.39
C ARG A 485 -8.39 15.11 7.33
N ALA A 486 -9.07 14.15 6.71
CA ALA A 486 -10.52 14.10 6.66
C ALA A 486 -11.04 12.77 7.17
N CYS A 487 -12.27 12.78 7.70
CA CYS A 487 -13.01 11.61 8.16
C CYS A 487 -14.40 11.57 7.54
N GLN A 488 -15.06 10.43 7.63
CA GLN A 488 -16.37 10.23 7.01
C GLN A 488 -17.49 10.43 8.05
N SER A 489 -18.47 11.26 7.73
CA SER A 489 -19.69 11.38 8.54
C SER A 489 -20.59 10.16 8.35
N GLY A 490 -21.51 9.92 9.27
CA GLY A 490 -22.49 8.85 9.17
C GLY A 490 -23.39 8.90 7.92
N SER A 491 -23.37 10.01 7.16
CA SER A 491 -24.04 10.16 5.87
C SER A 491 -23.17 9.77 4.66
N GLY A 492 -21.92 9.35 4.90
CA GLY A 492 -20.98 9.02 3.83
C GLY A 492 -20.28 10.21 3.17
N THR A 493 -20.45 11.42 3.72
CA THR A 493 -19.72 12.62 3.25
C THR A 493 -18.44 12.81 4.06
N TRP A 494 -17.37 13.19 3.38
CA TRP A 494 -16.10 13.48 4.00
C TRP A 494 -16.06 14.91 4.55
N GLN A 495 -15.44 15.08 5.71
CA GLN A 495 -15.28 16.36 6.39
C GLN A 495 -13.83 16.54 6.79
N LEU A 496 -13.27 17.73 6.50
CA LEU A 496 -11.95 18.10 7.00
C LEU A 496 -11.93 18.14 8.52
N GLU A 497 -10.78 17.86 9.08
CA GLU A 497 -10.43 18.13 10.47
C GLU A 497 -10.80 19.56 10.91
N SER A 498 -10.92 19.74 12.19
CA SER A 498 -11.15 21.05 12.79
C SER A 498 -10.42 21.17 14.10
N ASN A 499 -9.51 22.14 14.19
CA ASN A 499 -8.70 22.39 15.38
C ASN A 499 -7.87 21.16 15.79
N GLY A 500 -7.27 20.47 14.81
CA GLY A 500 -6.43 19.29 15.02
C GLY A 500 -7.18 18.04 15.44
N ALA A 501 -8.49 17.96 15.18
CA ALA A 501 -9.30 16.81 15.55
C ALA A 501 -10.40 16.52 14.51
N SER A 502 -10.95 15.31 14.53
CA SER A 502 -12.13 14.97 13.75
C SER A 502 -13.36 15.77 14.22
N PRO A 503 -14.22 16.25 13.31
CA PRO A 503 -15.51 16.82 13.64
C PRO A 503 -16.42 15.83 14.38
N ALA A 504 -17.33 16.33 15.21
CA ALA A 504 -18.25 15.49 15.98
C ALA A 504 -19.14 14.62 15.07
N GLY A 505 -19.18 13.31 15.34
CA GLY A 505 -19.92 12.33 14.55
C GLY A 505 -19.29 11.95 13.23
N CYS A 506 -18.00 12.22 13.10
CA CYS A 506 -17.15 11.83 11.98
C CYS A 506 -16.22 10.70 12.45
N GLU A 507 -16.11 9.63 11.66
CA GLU A 507 -15.29 8.47 11.97
C GLU A 507 -14.21 8.26 10.89
N PRO A 508 -13.05 7.71 11.27
CA PRO A 508 -12.64 7.44 12.65
C PRO A 508 -12.39 8.72 13.43
N ALA A 509 -12.56 8.64 14.74
CA ALA A 509 -12.22 9.76 15.62
C ALA A 509 -10.70 9.88 15.80
N PHE A 510 -10.16 11.07 15.61
CA PHE A 510 -8.73 11.38 15.81
C PHE A 510 -8.53 12.75 16.47
N SER A 511 -7.39 12.94 17.09
CA SER A 511 -7.03 14.24 17.65
C SER A 511 -5.54 14.39 17.90
N ASN A 512 -5.00 15.58 17.63
CA ASN A 512 -3.66 16.01 18.01
C ASN A 512 -3.73 17.22 18.94
N ALA A 513 -3.59 17.00 20.24
CA ALA A 513 -3.64 18.07 21.23
C ALA A 513 -2.52 19.11 21.09
N ALA A 514 -1.42 18.77 20.41
CA ALA A 514 -0.32 19.72 20.16
C ALA A 514 -0.62 20.65 18.98
N GLY A 515 -1.38 20.18 17.99
CA GLY A 515 -1.83 20.99 16.87
C GLY A 515 -3.03 21.88 17.17
N ALA A 516 -3.79 21.55 18.24
CA ALA A 516 -4.98 22.30 18.62
C ALA A 516 -4.63 23.71 19.14
N GLY A 517 -5.36 24.74 18.64
CA GLY A 517 -5.20 26.11 19.11
C GLY A 517 -3.94 26.82 18.63
N THR A 518 -3.24 26.26 17.65
CA THR A 518 -2.02 26.85 17.06
C THR A 518 -2.31 28.06 16.17
N ALA A 519 -3.58 28.29 15.80
CA ALA A 519 -4.04 29.22 14.78
C ALA A 519 -3.48 28.88 13.38
N GLN A 520 -3.28 27.58 13.14
CA GLN A 520 -2.85 26.98 11.88
C GLN A 520 -3.84 25.89 11.52
N GLY A 521 -4.21 25.78 10.25
CA GLY A 521 -5.13 24.76 9.76
C GLY A 521 -6.64 25.04 9.99
N PRO A 522 -7.50 24.12 9.57
CA PRO A 522 -8.95 24.23 9.67
C PRO A 522 -9.43 24.36 11.13
N GLY A 523 -10.30 25.33 11.39
CA GLY A 523 -10.85 25.55 12.75
C GLY A 523 -9.83 26.10 13.77
N GLY A 524 -8.63 26.48 13.35
CA GLY A 524 -7.60 27.09 14.19
C GLY A 524 -6.60 26.11 14.79
N GLY A 525 -6.46 24.93 14.20
CA GLY A 525 -5.46 23.91 14.50
C GLY A 525 -5.45 22.84 13.42
N GLU A 526 -4.39 22.08 13.32
CA GLU A 526 -4.21 21.00 12.35
C GLU A 526 -3.77 19.71 13.02
N PHE A 527 -4.05 18.58 12.34
CA PHE A 527 -3.71 17.27 12.88
C PHE A 527 -2.22 16.93 12.68
N TYR A 528 -1.70 17.11 11.45
CA TYR A 528 -0.28 16.87 11.21
C TYR A 528 0.55 18.07 11.61
N SER A 529 1.59 17.82 12.41
CA SER A 529 2.54 18.85 12.85
C SER A 529 3.67 18.94 11.84
N ASP A 530 3.37 19.40 10.62
CA ASP A 530 4.34 19.49 9.52
C ASP A 530 5.18 20.77 9.54
N GLU A 531 4.86 21.70 10.42
CA GLU A 531 5.62 22.93 10.58
C GLU A 531 6.96 22.69 11.24
N ARG A 532 7.87 23.56 10.90
CA ARG A 532 9.21 23.58 11.45
C ARG A 532 9.50 24.84 12.25
N SER A 533 9.64 24.69 13.54
CA SER A 533 10.03 25.82 14.40
C SER A 533 11.53 26.15 14.26
N GLY A 534 11.85 27.45 14.17
CA GLY A 534 13.21 27.96 14.24
C GLY A 534 13.98 28.01 12.92
N THR A 535 13.33 27.77 11.78
CA THR A 535 13.91 27.90 10.44
C THR A 535 13.30 29.04 9.64
N ALA A 536 13.84 29.26 8.44
CA ALA A 536 13.35 30.27 7.50
C ALA A 536 12.06 29.84 6.79
N GLU A 537 11.72 28.55 6.80
CA GLU A 537 10.48 27.98 6.34
C GLU A 537 9.80 27.24 7.48
N GLN A 538 8.47 27.36 7.58
CA GLN A 538 7.68 26.65 8.56
C GLN A 538 6.77 25.60 7.90
N GLU A 539 6.06 25.95 6.88
CA GLU A 539 5.23 25.04 6.07
C GLU A 539 6.12 24.34 5.04
N THR A 540 6.53 23.12 5.27
CA THR A 540 7.58 22.48 4.47
C THR A 540 7.10 21.31 3.63
N ALA A 541 5.86 20.84 3.80
CA ALA A 541 5.28 19.78 2.98
C ALA A 541 5.28 20.13 1.48
N GLN A 542 5.46 19.14 0.63
CA GLN A 542 5.48 19.31 -0.83
C GLN A 542 4.37 18.52 -1.53
N GLY A 543 3.47 17.92 -0.77
CA GLY A 543 2.22 17.33 -1.20
C GLY A 543 2.29 15.95 -1.79
N GLY A 544 3.46 15.32 -1.92
CA GLY A 544 3.58 13.90 -2.22
C GLY A 544 3.60 13.10 -0.90
N MET A 545 2.85 12.02 -0.81
CA MET A 545 2.66 11.25 0.42
C MET A 545 2.53 9.77 0.13
N VAL A 546 2.87 8.93 1.11
CA VAL A 546 2.48 7.51 1.11
C VAL A 546 2.16 7.04 2.52
N TYR A 547 1.07 6.32 2.67
CA TYR A 547 0.74 5.64 3.92
C TYR A 547 1.43 4.28 3.99
N LEU A 548 2.02 3.98 5.14
CA LEU A 548 2.75 2.75 5.41
C LEU A 548 2.05 1.98 6.53
N PRO A 549 1.25 0.96 6.19
CA PRO A 549 0.43 0.25 7.16
C PRO A 549 1.27 -0.49 8.22
N SER A 550 2.40 -1.07 7.83
CA SER A 550 3.28 -1.81 8.73
C SER A 550 3.86 -0.98 9.89
N THR A 551 3.97 0.33 9.72
CA THR A 551 4.46 1.26 10.75
C THR A 551 3.38 2.24 11.20
N ASN A 552 2.20 2.20 10.59
CA ASN A 552 1.11 3.17 10.79
C ASN A 552 1.59 4.62 10.62
N SER A 553 2.39 4.84 9.58
CA SER A 553 3.07 6.11 9.31
C SER A 553 2.60 6.73 8.01
N LEU A 554 2.57 8.07 7.97
CA LEU A 554 2.45 8.83 6.73
C LEU A 554 3.81 9.45 6.40
N ALA A 555 4.45 8.99 5.34
CA ALA A 555 5.65 9.60 4.80
C ALA A 555 5.26 10.74 3.85
N VAL A 556 5.92 11.89 3.98
CA VAL A 556 5.58 13.13 3.25
C VAL A 556 6.83 13.75 2.66
N THR A 557 6.82 14.11 1.39
CA THR A 557 7.90 14.88 0.76
C THR A 557 7.99 16.27 1.36
N SER A 558 9.19 16.73 1.70
CA SER A 558 9.40 17.94 2.49
C SER A 558 10.63 18.72 2.05
N LEU A 559 10.54 20.04 2.11
CA LEU A 559 11.71 20.92 2.09
C LEU A 559 12.43 20.88 3.45
N ASP A 560 13.75 21.00 3.40
CA ASP A 560 14.62 21.13 4.56
C ASP A 560 14.34 20.10 5.67
N PRO A 561 14.22 18.79 5.37
CA PRO A 561 13.76 17.78 6.32
C PRO A 561 14.63 17.71 7.59
N LEU A 562 15.93 17.96 7.48
CA LEU A 562 16.86 17.97 8.61
C LEU A 562 17.17 19.38 9.18
N GLY A 563 16.69 20.45 8.55
CA GLY A 563 16.82 21.79 9.02
C GLY A 563 17.96 22.63 8.48
N SER A 564 18.68 22.12 7.57
CA SER A 564 19.58 22.94 6.79
C SER A 564 18.84 23.49 5.57
N PRO A 565 19.07 24.74 5.18
CA PRO A 565 18.41 25.30 4.01
C PRO A 565 18.91 24.65 2.72
N LEU A 566 18.07 24.58 1.70
CA LEU A 566 18.32 24.04 0.37
C LEU A 566 18.37 22.50 0.30
N GLN A 567 17.70 21.82 1.22
CA GLN A 567 17.55 20.37 1.23
C GLN A 567 16.16 19.97 0.72
N GLY A 568 16.07 18.76 0.16
CA GLY A 568 14.82 18.06 -0.12
C GLY A 568 14.89 16.64 0.43
N GLY A 569 13.78 16.14 0.91
CA GLY A 569 13.69 14.79 1.47
C GLY A 569 12.30 14.44 1.99
N VAL A 570 12.24 13.53 2.95
CA VAL A 570 11.00 12.97 3.46
C VAL A 570 10.97 13.07 4.98
N ARG A 571 9.76 13.23 5.52
CA ARG A 571 9.45 13.21 6.96
C ARG A 571 8.30 12.25 7.21
N TRP A 572 8.35 11.49 8.31
CA TRP A 572 7.34 10.50 8.68
C TRP A 572 6.54 10.97 9.88
N TYR A 573 5.22 10.86 9.76
CA TYR A 573 4.26 11.26 10.79
C TYR A 573 3.50 10.04 11.30
N ASP A 574 3.42 9.88 12.60
CA ASP A 574 2.59 8.87 13.24
C ASP A 574 1.11 9.14 12.98
N GLN A 575 0.43 8.21 12.35
CA GLN A 575 -0.96 8.36 11.91
C GLN A 575 -1.95 8.44 13.08
N SER A 576 -1.58 7.94 14.25
CA SER A 576 -2.45 8.00 15.44
C SER A 576 -2.42 9.37 16.11
N SER A 577 -1.30 10.08 16.07
CA SER A 577 -1.09 11.33 16.79
C SER A 577 -0.85 12.56 15.91
N GLY A 578 -0.60 12.38 14.61
CA GLY A 578 -0.23 13.46 13.68
C GLY A 578 1.14 14.10 13.94
N ARG A 579 1.95 13.47 14.79
CA ARG A 579 3.27 14.00 15.17
C ARG A 579 4.36 13.38 14.33
N LEU A 580 5.44 14.15 14.15
CA LEU A 580 6.65 13.60 13.57
C LEU A 580 7.13 12.40 14.40
N GLU A 581 7.37 11.29 13.74
CA GLU A 581 7.88 10.08 14.36
C GLU A 581 9.21 10.32 15.06
N ARG A 582 9.47 9.56 16.11
CA ARG A 582 10.75 9.55 16.79
C ARG A 582 11.52 8.30 16.44
N ILE A 583 12.68 8.46 15.85
CA ILE A 583 13.63 7.36 15.72
C ILE A 583 14.39 7.23 17.03
N ASP A 584 14.56 6.01 17.51
CA ASP A 584 15.44 5.74 18.64
C ASP A 584 16.90 6.05 18.25
N VAL A 585 17.45 7.08 18.85
CA VAL A 585 18.81 7.59 18.58
C VAL A 585 19.89 6.52 18.83
N ALA A 586 19.58 5.50 19.64
CA ALA A 586 20.52 4.42 19.94
C ALA A 586 20.82 3.53 18.72
N THR A 587 19.90 3.42 17.78
CA THR A 587 20.07 2.63 16.56
C THR A 587 20.49 3.45 15.34
N SER A 588 20.20 4.75 15.31
CA SER A 588 20.46 5.60 14.14
C SER A 588 21.79 6.35 14.18
N GLY A 589 22.44 6.45 15.34
CA GLY A 589 23.74 7.16 15.49
C GLY A 589 23.73 8.66 15.17
N VAL A 590 22.60 9.21 14.74
CA VAL A 590 22.41 10.64 14.41
C VAL A 590 21.47 11.24 15.42
N GLY A 591 22.00 12.04 16.31
CA GLY A 591 21.22 12.88 17.22
C GLY A 591 20.49 13.97 16.43
N SER A 592 19.45 13.59 15.67
CA SER A 592 18.55 14.58 15.09
C SER A 592 17.47 14.88 16.13
N PRO A 593 17.40 16.10 16.65
CA PRO A 593 16.25 16.54 17.44
C PRO A 593 14.99 16.64 16.59
N ALA A 594 15.04 16.31 15.32
CA ALA A 594 14.03 16.55 14.30
C ALA A 594 13.08 15.36 14.03
N GLY A 595 13.22 14.21 14.74
CA GLY A 595 12.38 13.03 14.49
C GLY A 595 12.82 12.22 13.25
N HIS A 596 11.92 11.36 12.73
CA HIS A 596 12.16 10.54 11.56
C HIS A 596 12.11 11.42 10.30
N ALA A 597 13.28 11.70 9.74
CA ALA A 597 13.43 12.48 8.52
C ALA A 597 14.69 12.03 7.75
N TYR A 598 14.59 12.02 6.43
CA TYR A 598 15.68 11.64 5.53
C TYR A 598 15.90 12.71 4.47
N GLN A 599 17.14 13.12 4.29
CA GLN A 599 17.57 14.06 3.27
C GLN A 599 17.98 13.31 2.01
N LEU A 600 17.26 13.53 0.92
CA LEU A 600 17.52 12.92 -0.38
C LEU A 600 18.55 13.72 -1.19
N PHE A 601 18.50 15.03 -1.14
CA PHE A 601 19.48 15.88 -1.78
C PHE A 601 19.81 17.13 -0.96
N ASP A 602 20.99 17.68 -1.19
CA ASP A 602 21.43 18.98 -0.68
C ASP A 602 21.98 19.80 -1.84
N ALA A 603 21.34 20.91 -2.17
CA ALA A 603 21.75 21.75 -3.30
C ALA A 603 23.18 22.30 -3.17
N GLN A 604 23.78 22.30 -1.97
CA GLN A 604 25.17 22.69 -1.77
C GLN A 604 26.14 21.52 -2.04
N ALA A 605 25.77 20.31 -1.65
CA ALA A 605 26.60 19.12 -1.81
C ALA A 605 26.44 18.49 -3.22
N ASP A 606 25.21 18.36 -3.70
CA ASP A 606 24.85 17.78 -5.01
C ASP A 606 25.02 18.80 -6.17
N GLY A 607 25.45 20.03 -5.85
CA GLY A 607 25.65 21.11 -6.78
C GLY A 607 24.38 21.90 -7.07
N VAL A 608 24.52 22.96 -7.87
CA VAL A 608 23.44 23.91 -8.19
C VAL A 608 22.27 23.34 -9.00
N ARG A 609 22.24 22.04 -9.22
CA ARG A 609 21.21 21.32 -10.02
C ARG A 609 19.83 21.35 -9.35
N PHE A 610 19.82 21.27 -8.02
CA PHE A 610 18.62 21.30 -7.19
C PHE A 610 18.61 22.62 -6.43
N GLY A 611 17.66 23.47 -6.72
CA GLY A 611 17.48 24.72 -6.00
C GLY A 611 16.37 24.59 -4.95
N LYS A 612 16.30 25.57 -4.08
CA LYS A 612 15.17 25.76 -3.19
C LYS A 612 13.89 25.92 -4.03
N ALA A 613 12.80 25.31 -3.60
CA ALA A 613 11.56 25.20 -4.34
C ALA A 613 11.60 24.34 -5.63
N ASN A 614 12.74 23.73 -6.00
CA ASN A 614 12.70 22.68 -7.00
C ASN A 614 12.00 21.42 -6.44
N GLY A 615 12.28 21.05 -5.22
CA GLY A 615 11.53 20.10 -4.45
C GLY A 615 11.52 18.67 -4.98
N LEU A 616 10.60 17.88 -4.42
CA LEU A 616 10.32 16.52 -4.79
C LEU A 616 8.91 16.42 -5.42
N GLY A 617 8.69 15.37 -6.19
CA GLY A 617 7.39 15.00 -6.71
C GLY A 617 6.57 14.22 -5.68
N ASP A 618 5.77 13.33 -6.20
CA ASP A 618 4.99 12.39 -5.43
C ASP A 618 5.87 11.31 -4.78
N LEU A 619 5.29 10.54 -3.86
CA LEU A 619 5.98 9.51 -3.09
C LEU A 619 5.19 8.21 -3.15
N GLU A 620 5.84 7.13 -3.59
CA GLU A 620 5.20 5.82 -3.74
C GLU A 620 5.98 4.75 -2.98
N ALA A 621 5.27 3.75 -2.42
CA ALA A 621 5.86 2.61 -1.74
C ALA A 621 5.92 1.39 -2.66
N LEU A 622 7.10 0.79 -2.81
CA LEU A 622 7.31 -0.43 -3.56
C LEU A 622 6.97 -1.63 -2.66
N CYS A 623 5.67 -1.79 -2.40
CA CYS A 623 5.17 -2.88 -1.58
C CYS A 623 5.15 -4.19 -2.38
N ASP A 624 5.64 -5.27 -1.79
CA ASP A 624 5.58 -6.59 -2.38
C ASP A 624 4.13 -7.08 -2.51
N GLU A 625 3.89 -8.12 -3.30
CA GLU A 625 2.63 -8.83 -3.26
C GLU A 625 2.42 -9.48 -1.90
N ALA A 626 1.16 -9.56 -1.46
CA ALA A 626 0.83 -10.20 -0.18
C ALA A 626 1.22 -11.69 -0.24
N PRO A 627 1.95 -12.21 0.78
CA PRO A 627 2.36 -13.60 0.80
C PRO A 627 1.15 -14.53 0.90
N LEU A 628 1.35 -15.77 0.47
CA LEU A 628 0.38 -16.85 0.57
C LEU A 628 0.74 -17.77 1.73
N GLU A 629 -0.31 -18.32 2.38
CA GLU A 629 -0.22 -19.34 3.40
C GLU A 629 -1.25 -20.43 3.11
N ILE A 630 -0.87 -21.72 3.20
CA ILE A 630 -1.77 -22.86 3.03
C ILE A 630 -1.59 -23.85 4.19
N GLY A 631 -2.67 -24.56 4.56
CA GLY A 631 -2.74 -25.55 5.62
C GLY A 631 -4.18 -26.06 5.78
N ASN A 632 -4.61 -26.82 6.85
CA ASN A 632 -3.96 -26.58 8.13
C ASN A 632 -3.98 -27.74 9.15
N LEU A 633 -4.79 -28.80 8.99
CA LEU A 633 -5.04 -29.74 10.09
C LEU A 633 -4.99 -31.21 9.69
N VAL A 634 -4.42 -32.03 10.60
CA VAL A 634 -4.58 -33.49 10.58
C VAL A 634 -5.21 -33.91 11.87
N TRP A 635 -6.41 -34.59 11.84
CA TRP A 635 -7.15 -34.95 13.05
C TRP A 635 -7.60 -36.40 13.09
N PHE A 636 -8.04 -36.84 14.27
CA PHE A 636 -8.62 -38.15 14.51
C PHE A 636 -10.14 -38.04 14.54
N ASP A 637 -10.78 -38.45 13.46
CA ASP A 637 -12.24 -38.54 13.29
C ASP A 637 -12.77 -39.74 14.11
N ALA A 638 -13.25 -39.46 15.31
CA ALA A 638 -13.59 -40.48 16.30
C ALA A 638 -14.95 -41.13 16.00
N ASP A 639 -15.94 -40.41 15.50
CA ASP A 639 -17.27 -40.87 15.19
C ASP A 639 -17.46 -41.25 13.71
N ARG A 640 -16.50 -40.91 12.84
CA ARG A 640 -16.40 -41.29 11.42
C ARG A 640 -17.41 -40.61 10.53
N ASP A 641 -17.80 -39.44 10.86
CA ASP A 641 -18.72 -38.68 10.05
C ASP A 641 -18.00 -37.81 8.99
N GLY A 642 -16.69 -37.66 9.12
CA GLY A 642 -15.81 -36.89 8.20
C GLY A 642 -15.80 -35.40 8.45
N ILE A 643 -16.40 -34.97 9.55
CA ILE A 643 -16.45 -33.57 9.97
C ILE A 643 -15.56 -33.38 11.20
N GLN A 644 -14.77 -32.33 11.23
CA GLN A 644 -13.95 -31.95 12.39
C GLN A 644 -14.84 -31.51 13.57
N ASP A 645 -15.03 -32.39 14.54
CA ASP A 645 -15.79 -32.06 15.74
C ASP A 645 -14.94 -31.44 16.86
N PRO A 646 -15.51 -30.56 17.70
CA PRO A 646 -14.73 -29.81 18.67
C PRO A 646 -14.08 -30.68 19.78
N ASP A 647 -14.52 -31.90 19.99
CA ASP A 647 -13.96 -32.86 20.95
C ASP A 647 -13.03 -33.89 20.30
N GLU A 648 -12.76 -33.77 19.01
CA GLU A 648 -11.79 -34.58 18.29
C GLU A 648 -10.37 -34.06 18.45
N ALA A 649 -9.42 -34.98 18.49
CA ALA A 649 -8.02 -34.63 18.74
C ALA A 649 -7.25 -34.49 17.43
N GLY A 650 -6.42 -33.44 17.32
CA GLY A 650 -5.40 -33.37 16.28
C GLY A 650 -4.37 -34.52 16.41
N ILE A 651 -3.80 -34.92 15.29
CA ILE A 651 -2.74 -35.95 15.23
C ILE A 651 -1.37 -35.30 15.04
N PRO A 652 -0.50 -35.30 16.08
CA PRO A 652 0.85 -34.75 15.96
C PRO A 652 1.80 -35.70 15.25
N GLY A 653 2.91 -35.15 14.73
CA GLY A 653 4.04 -35.88 14.20
C GLY A 653 3.89 -36.40 12.77
N VAL A 654 2.76 -36.13 12.10
CA VAL A 654 2.57 -36.47 10.68
C VAL A 654 3.46 -35.59 9.82
N THR A 655 4.29 -36.23 9.00
CA THR A 655 5.12 -35.53 8.02
C THR A 655 4.27 -35.14 6.82
N VAL A 656 4.27 -33.87 6.46
CA VAL A 656 3.56 -33.31 5.31
C VAL A 656 4.59 -32.73 4.36
N ASP A 657 4.70 -33.25 3.16
CA ASP A 657 5.56 -32.73 2.11
C ASP A 657 4.74 -31.89 1.12
N LEU A 658 5.24 -30.72 0.78
CA LEU A 658 4.74 -29.90 -0.32
C LEU A 658 5.56 -30.19 -1.57
N LEU A 659 4.89 -30.64 -2.64
CA LEU A 659 5.53 -30.97 -3.92
C LEU A 659 5.13 -29.96 -4.97
N ASP A 660 6.08 -29.58 -5.83
CA ASP A 660 5.80 -28.76 -7.02
C ASP A 660 5.18 -29.57 -8.17
N GLY A 661 4.87 -28.88 -9.28
CA GLY A 661 4.29 -29.50 -10.49
C GLY A 661 5.20 -30.53 -11.17
N SER A 662 6.47 -30.62 -10.79
CA SER A 662 7.43 -31.65 -11.24
C SER A 662 7.44 -32.88 -10.33
N GLY A 663 6.84 -32.77 -9.15
CA GLY A 663 6.83 -33.79 -8.11
C GLY A 663 8.05 -33.74 -7.18
N ASP A 664 8.81 -32.66 -7.22
CA ASP A 664 9.94 -32.42 -6.30
C ASP A 664 9.42 -31.79 -5.00
N VAL A 665 9.97 -32.22 -3.85
CA VAL A 665 9.61 -31.66 -2.54
C VAL A 665 10.25 -30.28 -2.40
N VAL A 666 9.43 -29.25 -2.25
CA VAL A 666 9.87 -27.86 -2.08
C VAL A 666 9.92 -27.43 -0.62
N ALA A 667 9.09 -28.03 0.24
CA ALA A 667 9.10 -27.81 1.69
C ALA A 667 8.51 -29.03 2.42
N THR A 668 8.81 -29.16 3.72
CA THR A 668 8.26 -30.21 4.59
C THR A 668 7.82 -29.58 5.92
N ALA A 669 6.62 -29.91 6.39
CA ALA A 669 6.10 -29.61 7.71
C ALA A 669 5.91 -30.92 8.52
N ILE A 670 5.86 -30.81 9.85
CA ILE A 670 5.53 -31.92 10.74
C ILE A 670 4.42 -31.43 11.68
N THR A 671 3.27 -32.07 11.69
CA THR A 671 2.13 -31.58 12.46
C THR A 671 2.44 -31.36 13.93
N ALA A 672 1.97 -30.23 14.49
CA ALA A 672 2.13 -29.83 15.89
C ALA A 672 1.32 -30.70 16.85
N ALA A 673 1.41 -30.43 18.14
CA ALA A 673 0.71 -31.19 19.19
C ALA A 673 -0.83 -31.17 19.05
N ASP A 674 -1.39 -30.19 18.40
CA ASP A 674 -2.81 -30.02 18.08
C ASP A 674 -3.16 -30.47 16.65
N GLY A 675 -2.21 -31.06 15.91
CA GLY A 675 -2.40 -31.54 14.55
C GLY A 675 -2.22 -30.50 13.47
N THR A 676 -1.92 -29.24 13.80
CA THR A 676 -1.79 -28.14 12.83
C THR A 676 -0.47 -28.20 12.05
N TYR A 677 -0.52 -27.72 10.79
CA TYR A 677 0.64 -27.50 9.92
C TYR A 677 0.37 -26.31 8.99
N LEU A 678 1.43 -25.60 8.58
CA LEU A 678 1.31 -24.46 7.68
C LEU A 678 2.49 -24.42 6.70
N PHE A 679 2.25 -24.03 5.47
CA PHE A 679 3.28 -23.71 4.47
C PHE A 679 3.21 -22.22 4.14
N LEU A 680 4.34 -21.52 4.23
CA LEU A 680 4.43 -20.07 4.02
C LEU A 680 5.86 -19.70 3.55
N SER A 681 6.01 -18.44 3.10
CA SER A 681 7.31 -17.90 2.64
C SER A 681 8.34 -17.82 3.78
N ASP A 682 9.62 -17.99 3.43
CA ASP A 682 10.76 -17.68 4.29
C ASP A 682 10.87 -16.19 4.66
N THR A 683 10.13 -15.32 3.99
CA THR A 683 10.03 -13.88 4.26
C THR A 683 8.67 -13.47 4.82
N ALA A 684 7.76 -14.41 5.09
CA ALA A 684 6.42 -14.10 5.59
C ALA A 684 6.47 -13.35 6.94
N PRO A 685 5.71 -12.26 7.10
CA PRO A 685 5.73 -11.45 8.32
C PRO A 685 5.29 -12.20 9.59
N ASN A 686 4.44 -13.21 9.43
CA ASN A 686 3.94 -14.05 10.52
C ASN A 686 4.85 -15.24 10.86
N LEU A 687 5.91 -15.49 10.07
CA LEU A 687 6.88 -16.54 10.37
C LEU A 687 7.66 -16.18 11.62
N PRO A 688 7.64 -17.03 12.70
CA PRO A 688 8.42 -16.78 13.90
C PRO A 688 9.92 -16.75 13.60
N ALA A 689 10.68 -15.93 14.35
CA ALA A 689 12.14 -15.86 14.22
C ALA A 689 12.87 -17.20 14.44
N SER A 690 12.21 -18.15 15.08
CA SER A 690 12.67 -19.53 15.29
C SER A 690 11.47 -20.46 15.09
N PRO A 691 11.09 -20.72 13.82
CA PRO A 691 9.94 -21.57 13.53
C PRO A 691 10.22 -23.00 14.02
N ASP A 692 9.22 -23.64 14.56
CA ASP A 692 9.27 -25.07 14.85
C ASP A 692 8.86 -25.89 13.60
N SER A 693 8.79 -27.21 13.74
CA SER A 693 8.61 -28.11 12.59
C SER A 693 7.22 -28.09 11.96
N HIS A 694 6.22 -27.44 12.56
CA HIS A 694 4.90 -27.38 11.94
C HIS A 694 4.84 -26.32 10.83
N TYR A 695 5.83 -25.44 10.76
CA TYR A 695 5.99 -24.53 9.64
C TYR A 695 6.84 -25.18 8.52
N GLY A 696 6.23 -25.45 7.37
CA GLY A 696 6.90 -25.78 6.12
C GLY A 696 7.35 -24.50 5.41
N VAL A 697 8.60 -24.10 5.60
CA VAL A 697 9.12 -22.84 5.06
C VAL A 697 9.51 -23.02 3.59
N VAL A 698 8.82 -22.28 2.70
CA VAL A 698 9.04 -22.31 1.27
C VAL A 698 10.01 -21.19 0.90
N ALA A 699 11.17 -21.55 0.34
CA ALA A 699 12.17 -20.57 -0.08
C ALA A 699 11.64 -19.73 -1.26
N GLY A 700 11.55 -18.42 -1.06
CA GLY A 700 10.96 -17.48 -2.03
C GLY A 700 9.44 -17.42 -2.03
N GLY A 701 8.77 -18.23 -1.20
CA GLY A 701 7.31 -18.24 -1.04
C GLY A 701 6.57 -19.17 -1.98
N LEU A 702 5.27 -19.28 -1.77
CA LEU A 702 4.32 -19.96 -2.66
C LEU A 702 4.05 -19.05 -3.88
N GLU A 703 4.07 -19.60 -5.07
CA GLU A 703 3.69 -18.87 -6.28
C GLU A 703 2.16 -18.80 -6.38
N THR A 704 1.63 -17.70 -6.89
CA THR A 704 0.19 -17.50 -7.12
C THR A 704 -0.30 -18.34 -8.30
N ASP A 705 -1.59 -18.71 -8.27
CA ASP A 705 -2.25 -19.47 -9.35
C ASP A 705 -1.47 -20.73 -9.80
N THR A 706 -0.74 -21.36 -8.87
CA THR A 706 0.21 -22.43 -9.14
C THR A 706 -0.24 -23.76 -8.51
N ALA A 707 -0.05 -24.84 -9.26
CA ALA A 707 -0.41 -26.18 -8.80
C ALA A 707 0.70 -26.78 -7.94
N TYR A 708 0.31 -27.22 -6.76
CA TYR A 708 1.13 -27.97 -5.81
C TYR A 708 0.41 -29.26 -5.41
N ARG A 709 1.10 -30.13 -4.66
CA ARG A 709 0.52 -31.31 -4.02
C ARG A 709 1.02 -31.45 -2.60
N LEU A 710 0.13 -31.58 -1.66
CA LEU A 710 0.41 -31.98 -0.29
C LEU A 710 0.42 -33.52 -0.21
N ARG A 711 1.44 -34.10 0.43
CA ARG A 711 1.57 -35.54 0.64
C ARG A 711 1.80 -35.82 2.12
N PHE A 712 0.94 -36.65 2.70
CA PHE A 712 0.92 -36.96 4.12
C PHE A 712 1.50 -38.35 4.40
N ASP A 713 2.53 -38.42 5.23
CA ASP A 713 3.08 -39.70 5.72
C ASP A 713 2.51 -40.02 7.10
N ARG A 714 1.35 -40.66 7.13
CA ARG A 714 0.72 -41.07 8.39
C ARG A 714 1.56 -42.07 9.20
N SER A 715 2.61 -42.70 8.59
CA SER A 715 3.48 -43.64 9.30
C SER A 715 4.33 -42.94 10.38
N THR A 716 4.46 -41.63 10.30
CA THR A 716 5.22 -40.82 11.27
C THR A 716 4.36 -40.29 12.42
N ALA A 717 3.03 -40.52 12.41
CA ALA A 717 2.08 -40.02 13.41
C ALA A 717 2.44 -40.41 14.84
N ASP A 718 2.42 -39.46 15.77
CA ASP A 718 2.51 -39.74 17.21
C ASP A 718 1.10 -39.99 17.78
N LEU A 719 0.77 -41.28 17.95
CA LEU A 719 -0.53 -41.72 18.46
C LEU A 719 -0.52 -41.97 19.98
N SER A 720 0.48 -41.47 20.70
CA SER A 720 0.59 -41.63 22.15
C SER A 720 -0.60 -41.02 22.91
N GLY A 721 -1.25 -40.00 22.34
CA GLY A 721 -2.47 -39.36 22.82
C GLY A 721 -3.77 -40.16 22.53
N LEU A 722 -3.72 -41.23 21.71
CA LEU A 722 -4.86 -42.01 21.23
C LEU A 722 -4.74 -43.48 21.69
N PRO A 723 -5.08 -43.83 22.93
CA PRO A 723 -4.82 -45.17 23.50
C PRO A 723 -5.50 -46.28 22.69
N GLY A 724 -4.72 -47.25 22.23
CA GLY A 724 -5.21 -48.38 21.47
C GLY A 724 -5.30 -48.19 19.97
N VAL A 725 -5.00 -47.02 19.45
CA VAL A 725 -4.84 -46.73 18.03
C VAL A 725 -3.42 -47.05 17.60
N THR A 726 -3.27 -47.68 16.43
CA THR A 726 -1.97 -47.94 15.82
C THR A 726 -1.96 -47.40 14.40
N VAL A 727 -0.79 -47.03 13.89
CA VAL A 727 -0.64 -46.49 12.53
C VAL A 727 -1.25 -47.41 11.47
N ASP A 728 -1.04 -48.70 11.56
CA ASP A 728 -1.59 -49.69 10.61
C ASP A 728 -3.16 -49.79 10.65
N ALA A 729 -3.77 -49.28 11.71
CA ALA A 729 -5.20 -49.25 11.85
C ALA A 729 -5.83 -47.95 11.33
N LEU A 730 -5.03 -46.92 11.10
CA LEU A 730 -5.52 -45.65 10.58
C LEU A 730 -6.05 -45.78 9.14
N THR A 731 -7.23 -45.31 8.92
CA THR A 731 -7.89 -45.25 7.61
C THR A 731 -8.34 -43.80 7.42
N ARG A 732 -8.15 -43.24 6.23
CA ARG A 732 -8.71 -41.90 5.91
C ARG A 732 -10.21 -41.89 6.09
N THR A 733 -10.72 -40.80 6.58
CA THR A 733 -12.15 -40.53 6.60
C THR A 733 -12.69 -40.16 5.21
N ALA A 734 -13.99 -39.99 5.09
CA ALA A 734 -14.61 -39.60 3.83
C ALA A 734 -14.19 -38.18 3.44
N THR A 735 -13.85 -37.98 2.16
CA THR A 735 -13.59 -36.64 1.62
C THR A 735 -14.89 -35.90 1.38
N ASP A 736 -14.86 -34.55 1.43
CA ASP A 736 -15.97 -33.64 1.13
C ASP A 736 -17.25 -34.04 1.91
N ALA A 737 -17.12 -34.33 3.20
CA ALA A 737 -18.21 -34.94 4.02
C ALA A 737 -19.25 -33.92 4.47
N GLY A 738 -19.15 -32.69 4.17
CA GLY A 738 -20.05 -31.63 4.61
C GLY A 738 -20.44 -30.68 3.51
N ALA A 739 -20.75 -29.48 3.94
CA ALA A 739 -21.02 -28.33 3.05
C ALA A 739 -20.01 -27.20 3.28
N VAL A 740 -19.08 -27.40 4.21
CA VAL A 740 -18.09 -26.41 4.65
C VAL A 740 -16.71 -27.06 4.54
N ASP A 741 -15.97 -26.64 3.56
CA ASP A 741 -14.64 -27.10 3.17
C ASP A 741 -13.59 -26.99 4.30
N ALA A 742 -13.72 -25.99 5.15
CA ALA A 742 -12.79 -25.71 6.26
C ALA A 742 -12.89 -26.65 7.46
N ILE A 743 -13.76 -27.65 7.42
CA ILE A 743 -14.01 -28.58 8.53
C ILE A 743 -14.19 -30.04 8.11
N ASP A 744 -13.95 -30.36 6.84
CA ASP A 744 -14.00 -31.75 6.35
C ASP A 744 -12.63 -32.22 5.83
N SER A 745 -12.53 -33.41 5.27
CA SER A 745 -11.26 -33.99 4.84
C SER A 745 -11.12 -33.96 3.33
N ASP A 746 -9.95 -33.55 2.80
CA ASP A 746 -9.71 -33.39 1.36
C ASP A 746 -8.83 -34.48 0.77
N ALA A 747 -8.14 -35.27 1.62
CA ALA A 747 -7.13 -36.17 1.13
C ALA A 747 -7.69 -37.36 0.34
N VAL A 748 -7.04 -37.70 -0.77
CA VAL A 748 -7.31 -38.86 -1.60
C VAL A 748 -6.15 -39.88 -1.56
N ASP A 749 -6.39 -41.13 -2.01
CA ASP A 749 -5.33 -42.15 -2.14
C ASP A 749 -4.48 -41.89 -3.38
N ASP A 750 -3.20 -41.72 -3.18
CA ASP A 750 -2.22 -41.58 -4.24
C ASP A 750 -1.24 -42.78 -4.24
N GLY A 751 -1.77 -43.96 -4.48
CA GLY A 751 -0.99 -45.18 -4.60
C GLY A 751 -0.35 -45.70 -3.31
N GLY A 752 -0.94 -45.33 -2.17
CA GLY A 752 -0.51 -45.76 -0.82
C GLY A 752 -0.01 -44.63 0.08
N ALA A 753 0.07 -43.42 -0.44
CA ALA A 753 0.18 -42.17 0.30
C ALA A 753 -1.17 -41.45 0.34
N ASP A 754 -1.35 -40.57 1.30
CA ASP A 754 -2.52 -39.67 1.36
C ASP A 754 -2.07 -38.32 0.76
N ALA A 755 -2.87 -37.75 -0.15
CA ALA A 755 -2.48 -36.53 -0.85
C ALA A 755 -3.66 -35.61 -1.13
N ILE A 756 -3.39 -34.29 -1.22
CA ILE A 756 -4.32 -33.25 -1.65
C ILE A 756 -3.68 -32.49 -2.83
N ASP A 757 -4.40 -32.36 -3.93
CA ASP A 757 -3.99 -31.48 -5.03
C ASP A 757 -4.43 -30.04 -4.71
N VAL A 758 -3.47 -29.12 -4.66
CA VAL A 758 -3.66 -27.72 -4.30
C VAL A 758 -3.44 -26.83 -5.51
N VAL A 759 -4.27 -25.85 -5.71
CA VAL A 759 -3.97 -24.70 -6.60
C VAL A 759 -4.05 -23.46 -5.76
N THR A 760 -2.90 -22.80 -5.58
CA THR A 760 -2.85 -21.54 -4.82
C THR A 760 -3.71 -20.46 -5.46
N GLY A 761 -4.29 -19.59 -4.65
CA GLY A 761 -5.03 -18.43 -5.13
C GLY A 761 -4.14 -17.28 -5.59
N ALA A 762 -4.75 -16.13 -5.84
CA ALA A 762 -4.04 -14.87 -6.06
C ALA A 762 -3.26 -14.45 -4.81
N ALA A 763 -2.36 -13.46 -4.95
CA ALA A 763 -1.58 -12.94 -3.83
C ALA A 763 -2.46 -12.62 -2.60
N GLY A 764 -2.04 -13.08 -1.42
CA GLY A 764 -2.76 -12.91 -0.15
C GLY A 764 -4.04 -13.73 0.01
N ALA A 765 -4.40 -14.58 -0.94
CA ALA A 765 -5.51 -15.52 -0.80
C ALA A 765 -5.05 -16.74 0.00
N ASN A 766 -4.90 -16.57 1.31
CA ASN A 766 -4.57 -17.66 2.23
C ASN A 766 -5.68 -18.72 2.22
N ASP A 767 -5.27 -19.98 2.27
CA ASP A 767 -6.19 -21.12 2.23
C ASP A 767 -5.84 -22.13 3.33
N HIS A 768 -6.71 -22.25 4.33
CA HIS A 768 -6.57 -23.10 5.49
C HIS A 768 -7.67 -24.18 5.50
N THR A 769 -8.02 -24.69 4.32
CA THR A 769 -9.05 -25.71 4.15
C THR A 769 -8.48 -27.10 3.82
N PHE A 770 -7.15 -27.22 3.68
CA PHE A 770 -6.53 -28.49 3.31
C PHE A 770 -6.32 -29.41 4.51
N ASP A 771 -7.32 -30.21 4.81
CA ASP A 771 -7.45 -30.98 6.04
C ASP A 771 -7.45 -32.49 5.80
N VAL A 772 -6.95 -33.28 6.77
CA VAL A 772 -6.93 -34.75 6.68
C VAL A 772 -7.42 -35.41 7.95
N GLY A 773 -8.60 -36.06 7.87
CA GLY A 773 -9.15 -36.86 8.92
C GLY A 773 -8.74 -38.35 8.84
N TYR A 774 -8.44 -38.95 9.97
CA TYR A 774 -8.17 -40.37 10.13
C TYR A 774 -9.08 -41.03 11.18
N HIS A 775 -9.58 -42.22 10.91
CA HIS A 775 -10.30 -43.03 11.88
C HIS A 775 -9.74 -44.46 11.94
N VAL A 776 -10.17 -45.25 12.91
CA VAL A 776 -9.90 -46.70 12.97
C VAL A 776 -11.06 -47.46 12.36
N ALA A 777 -10.78 -48.31 11.37
CA ALA A 777 -11.84 -49.14 10.74
C ALA A 777 -12.49 -50.07 11.77
N GLU A 778 -13.80 -50.23 11.71
CA GLU A 778 -14.48 -51.22 12.55
C GLU A 778 -13.99 -52.66 12.28
N THR A 779 -13.44 -53.29 13.29
CA THR A 779 -13.26 -54.76 13.24
C THR A 779 -14.65 -55.43 13.35
N THR A 780 -15.26 -55.71 12.22
CA THR A 780 -16.45 -56.61 12.19
C THR A 780 -16.03 -57.97 12.70
N THR A 781 -16.17 -58.21 13.99
CA THR A 781 -16.08 -59.56 14.56
C THR A 781 -17.30 -60.32 14.05
N THR A 782 -17.12 -61.04 12.94
CA THR A 782 -18.15 -61.96 12.45
C THR A 782 -18.30 -63.10 13.45
N THR A 783 -19.14 -62.95 14.43
CA THR A 783 -19.59 -64.05 15.28
C THR A 783 -20.52 -64.93 14.42
N SER A 784 -19.94 -65.99 13.85
CA SER A 784 -20.72 -67.05 13.15
C SER A 784 -21.61 -67.77 14.18
N SER A 785 -22.79 -67.25 14.40
CA SER A 785 -23.86 -68.00 15.09
C SER A 785 -24.57 -68.83 14.07
N THR A 786 -24.21 -70.13 14.06
CA THR A 786 -24.97 -71.20 13.32
C THR A 786 -26.34 -71.35 13.99
N SER A 787 -27.37 -70.63 13.47
CA SER A 787 -28.74 -70.89 13.86
C SER A 787 -29.43 -71.69 12.73
N THR A 788 -29.83 -72.90 13.10
CA THR A 788 -30.59 -73.87 12.28
C THR A 788 -31.97 -73.26 11.92
N ALA A 789 -32.19 -72.98 10.67
CA ALA A 789 -33.44 -72.47 10.19
C ALA A 789 -34.49 -73.55 10.10
N THR A 790 -35.59 -73.43 10.83
CA THR A 790 -36.85 -74.17 10.61
C THR A 790 -37.75 -73.33 9.74
N SER A 791 -37.98 -73.78 8.53
CA SER A 791 -38.88 -73.18 7.55
C SER A 791 -40.31 -73.31 7.96
N THR A 792 -41.07 -72.23 8.04
CA THR A 792 -42.59 -72.26 7.96
C THR A 792 -43.01 -71.25 6.92
N SER A 793 -43.50 -71.71 5.82
CA SER A 793 -44.15 -71.01 4.74
C SER A 793 -45.55 -70.52 5.17
N THR A 794 -45.85 -69.25 4.97
CA THR A 794 -47.25 -68.75 4.88
C THR A 794 -47.33 -67.72 3.76
N THR A 795 -48.11 -68.09 2.80
CA THR A 795 -48.63 -67.32 1.65
C THR A 795 -49.68 -66.29 2.10
N SER A 796 -49.68 -65.17 1.46
CA SER A 796 -50.85 -64.31 1.04
C SER A 796 -50.42 -62.83 1.05
N SER A 797 -50.80 -62.00 0.19
CA SER A 797 -51.53 -61.88 -1.07
C SER A 797 -51.49 -60.39 -1.45
N THR A 798 -51.39 -60.16 -2.70
CA THR A 798 -51.46 -58.93 -3.49
C THR A 798 -52.51 -57.91 -3.03
N SER A 799 -52.15 -56.62 -3.09
CA SER A 799 -53.10 -55.55 -3.50
C SER A 799 -52.32 -54.40 -4.18
N THR A 800 -52.53 -54.30 -5.46
CA THR A 800 -52.23 -53.25 -6.37
C THR A 800 -53.10 -52.02 -6.09
N THR A 801 -52.56 -50.85 -6.03
CA THR A 801 -53.31 -49.63 -6.34
C THR A 801 -52.42 -48.67 -7.15
N THR A 802 -52.79 -48.50 -8.37
CA THR A 802 -52.37 -47.64 -9.42
C THR A 802 -52.82 -46.20 -9.14
N THR A 803 -51.95 -45.19 -9.19
CA THR A 803 -52.39 -43.84 -9.56
C THR A 803 -51.30 -43.17 -10.40
N THR A 804 -51.77 -42.74 -11.54
CA THR A 804 -51.06 -42.17 -12.68
C THR A 804 -50.69 -40.67 -12.46
N PRO A 805 -49.77 -40.12 -13.23
CA PRO A 805 -48.95 -38.96 -12.87
C PRO A 805 -49.51 -37.62 -13.37
N ALA A 806 -49.11 -36.55 -12.74
CA ALA A 806 -49.28 -35.17 -13.23
C ALA A 806 -47.96 -34.62 -13.80
N THR A 807 -48.06 -34.23 -15.05
CA THR A 807 -47.07 -33.61 -15.90
C THR A 807 -46.75 -32.21 -15.42
N THR A 808 -45.48 -31.88 -15.29
CA THR A 808 -44.99 -30.48 -15.41
C THR A 808 -43.71 -30.45 -16.24
N THR A 809 -43.72 -29.53 -17.16
CA THR A 809 -42.77 -29.27 -18.26
C THR A 809 -41.41 -28.79 -17.78
N PRO A 810 -40.28 -29.12 -18.49
CA PRO A 810 -38.94 -28.74 -18.05
C PRO A 810 -38.51 -27.35 -18.55
N ALA A 811 -37.75 -26.66 -17.74
CA ALA A 811 -37.02 -25.44 -18.10
C ALA A 811 -35.68 -25.79 -18.80
N THR A 812 -35.40 -25.03 -19.82
CA THR A 812 -34.33 -25.20 -20.79
C THR A 812 -32.97 -24.83 -20.18
N VAL A 813 -32.04 -25.77 -20.22
CA VAL A 813 -30.62 -25.53 -19.93
C VAL A 813 -29.92 -25.15 -21.23
N LEU A 814 -29.27 -24.00 -21.25
CA LEU A 814 -28.41 -23.55 -22.35
C LEU A 814 -27.02 -24.18 -22.21
N GLY A 815 -26.62 -24.92 -23.25
CA GLY A 815 -25.39 -25.67 -23.30
C GLY A 815 -24.16 -24.77 -23.52
N SER A 816 -23.09 -25.14 -22.85
CA SER A 816 -21.72 -24.68 -23.06
C SER A 816 -21.13 -25.29 -24.34
N THR A 817 -20.63 -24.46 -25.25
CA THR A 817 -19.92 -24.87 -26.47
C THR A 817 -18.41 -24.79 -26.24
N THR A 818 -17.78 -25.92 -26.19
CA THR A 818 -16.33 -26.12 -26.20
C THR A 818 -15.79 -25.80 -27.59
N ILE A 819 -14.88 -24.83 -27.70
CA ILE A 819 -14.11 -24.56 -28.92
C ILE A 819 -12.74 -25.21 -28.79
N LYS A 820 -12.47 -26.15 -29.66
CA LYS A 820 -11.20 -26.88 -29.82
C LYS A 820 -10.24 -26.04 -30.67
N ALA A 821 -9.12 -25.62 -30.09
CA ALA A 821 -8.06 -24.93 -30.82
C ALA A 821 -7.22 -25.91 -31.63
N THR A 822 -7.03 -25.58 -32.93
CA THR A 822 -6.19 -26.33 -33.86
C THR A 822 -4.87 -25.58 -33.99
N THR A 823 -3.78 -26.21 -33.56
CA THR A 823 -2.41 -25.74 -33.75
C THR A 823 -1.97 -25.91 -35.20
N THR A 824 -1.52 -24.83 -35.83
CA THR A 824 -0.80 -24.88 -37.10
C THR A 824 0.63 -24.36 -36.92
N THR A 825 1.58 -25.25 -37.00
CA THR A 825 3.01 -24.98 -37.04
C THR A 825 3.42 -24.40 -38.39
N VAL A 826 4.05 -23.23 -38.39
CA VAL A 826 4.79 -22.72 -39.54
C VAL A 826 6.27 -22.63 -39.17
N LYS A 827 7.06 -23.38 -39.94
CA LYS A 827 8.52 -23.39 -39.90
C LYS A 827 9.02 -22.33 -40.87
N SER A 828 9.89 -21.43 -40.47
CA SER A 828 10.65 -20.57 -41.38
C SER A 828 12.11 -20.55 -41.01
N SER A 829 12.88 -20.78 -42.02
CA SER A 829 14.34 -20.93 -42.11
C SER A 829 15.08 -19.59 -42.10
N GLY A 830 16.19 -19.61 -41.49
CA GLY A 830 17.48 -19.03 -41.53
C GLY A 830 17.91 -17.93 -42.49
N GLY A 831 18.87 -17.16 -42.07
CA GLY A 831 19.67 -16.24 -42.86
C GLY A 831 20.48 -15.29 -41.97
N GLY A 832 21.71 -15.67 -41.66
CA GLY A 832 22.67 -14.83 -40.96
C GLY A 832 23.35 -13.83 -41.84
N SER A 833 23.86 -12.78 -41.26
CA SER A 833 25.12 -12.12 -41.74
C SER A 833 25.71 -11.24 -40.63
N SER A 834 27.00 -11.40 -40.52
CA SER A 834 27.96 -10.86 -39.59
C SER A 834 28.55 -9.51 -40.02
N LEU A 835 29.33 -8.94 -39.07
CA LEU A 835 30.41 -7.94 -39.19
C LEU A 835 29.98 -6.47 -39.14
N ALA A 836 30.68 -5.56 -38.45
CA ALA A 836 32.07 -5.49 -38.06
C ALA A 836 32.29 -4.45 -36.93
N THR A 837 33.27 -4.67 -36.12
CA THR A 837 34.02 -3.84 -35.19
C THR A 837 34.74 -2.65 -35.86
N THR A 838 34.83 -1.52 -35.16
CA THR A 838 35.94 -0.55 -35.00
C THR A 838 35.36 0.72 -34.46
N GLY A 839 35.93 1.53 -33.56
CA GLY A 839 37.23 1.60 -32.95
C GLY A 839 37.19 2.78 -31.95
N ALA A 840 37.98 2.67 -30.92
CA ALA A 840 38.13 3.65 -29.85
C ALA A 840 38.78 4.95 -30.32
N SER A 841 38.40 6.08 -29.70
CA SER A 841 39.29 7.24 -29.52
C SER A 841 38.90 8.01 -28.27
N SER A 842 39.80 7.95 -27.28
CA SER A 842 39.87 8.77 -26.10
C SER A 842 40.20 10.21 -26.45
N VAL A 843 39.45 11.17 -25.85
CA VAL A 843 39.99 12.54 -25.64
C VAL A 843 39.73 12.94 -24.19
N THR A 844 40.79 12.87 -23.44
CA THR A 844 40.96 13.55 -22.15
C THR A 844 41.35 14.98 -22.40
N LEU A 845 40.62 15.97 -21.86
CA LEU A 845 41.22 17.28 -21.50
C LEU A 845 40.32 18.10 -20.54
N THR A 846 40.82 18.22 -19.31
CA THR A 846 40.90 19.39 -18.43
C THR A 846 39.59 20.10 -18.01
N ALA A 847 39.14 19.74 -16.82
CA ALA A 847 38.37 20.58 -15.94
C ALA A 847 39.20 20.89 -14.67
N ALA A 848 40.17 21.76 -14.80
CA ALA A 848 41.00 22.22 -13.68
C ALA A 848 41.14 23.76 -13.76
N GLY A 849 40.04 24.46 -13.51
CA GLY A 849 40.09 25.94 -13.59
C GLY A 849 39.06 26.67 -12.74
N LEU A 850 38.03 26.03 -12.27
CA LEU A 850 36.92 26.71 -11.57
C LEU A 850 36.80 26.40 -10.07
N ALA A 851 37.55 25.43 -9.55
CA ALA A 851 37.48 25.04 -8.13
C ALA A 851 38.28 25.94 -7.17
N LEU A 852 39.13 26.83 -7.68
CA LEU A 852 40.01 27.68 -6.86
C LEU A 852 39.40 29.03 -6.44
N LEU A 853 38.28 29.44 -7.01
CA LEU A 853 37.66 30.73 -6.66
C LEU A 853 36.54 30.60 -5.58
N LEU A 854 36.00 29.44 -5.36
CA LEU A 854 34.94 29.21 -4.35
C LEU A 854 35.51 28.73 -3.00
N GLY A 855 36.67 28.09 -2.98
CA GLY A 855 37.34 27.65 -1.74
C GLY A 855 37.93 28.79 -0.90
N GLY A 856 38.22 29.93 -1.52
CA GLY A 856 38.84 31.09 -0.84
C GLY A 856 37.88 31.88 0.05
N VAL A 857 36.58 31.84 -0.25
CA VAL A 857 35.57 32.60 0.50
C VAL A 857 35.10 31.84 1.73
N TYR A 858 35.11 30.52 1.71
CA TYR A 858 34.69 29.68 2.84
C TYR A 858 35.70 29.67 3.99
N LEU A 859 36.99 29.74 3.69
CA LEU A 859 38.07 29.83 4.71
C LEU A 859 38.11 31.16 5.42
N LEU A 860 37.59 32.24 4.84
CA LEU A 860 37.53 33.56 5.49
C LEU A 860 36.32 33.70 6.44
N ILE A 861 35.28 32.90 6.29
CA ILE A 861 34.08 32.95 7.14
C ILE A 861 34.24 32.08 8.39
N VAL A 862 34.89 30.93 8.27
CA VAL A 862 35.14 30.01 9.41
C VAL A 862 36.26 30.55 10.32
N GLY A 863 37.25 31.29 9.77
CA GLY A 863 38.35 31.87 10.54
C GLY A 863 37.95 33.04 11.46
N ARG A 864 36.74 33.62 11.28
CA ARG A 864 36.26 34.75 12.11
C ARG A 864 35.40 34.33 13.31
N ARG A 865 34.91 33.09 13.38
CA ARG A 865 34.12 32.60 14.53
C ARG A 865 34.92 31.88 15.61
N LEU A 866 36.24 31.83 15.49
CA LEU A 866 37.10 31.26 16.54
C LEU A 866 37.91 32.34 17.29
N ARG A 867 37.51 33.60 17.22
CA ARG A 867 38.21 34.70 17.87
C ARG A 867 37.29 35.73 18.56
N ASP A 868 36.05 35.36 18.91
CA ASP A 868 35.26 36.13 19.86
C ASP A 868 34.51 35.18 20.78
#